data_8f6269e070fc7d5680a8c11505f7ef2b
#
_entry.id   8f6269e070fc7d5680a8c11505f7ef2b
#
_cell.length_a   1.000
_cell.length_b   1.000
_cell.length_c   1.000
_cell.angle_alpha   90.00
_cell.angle_beta   90.00
_cell.angle_gamma   90.00
#
_symmetry.space_group_name_H-M   'P 1'
#
loop_
_entity.id
_entity.type
_entity.pdbx_description
1 polymer ?
#
loop_
_entity_poly.entity_id
_entity_poly.type
_entity_poly.pdbx_seq_one_letter_code
_entity_poly.pdbx_strand_id
1 'polypeptide(L)'
;MKSKKLLSIILALAMMFSVLPASTVLVHAEAITETISADTTWNDGDTVGGVTISGGTVTINGDVGITAEITIKGNVTFTGGGTLNRMSPSGNLIKVESGSLTLNNVTIDGTNVTISDSWTAAAINMAGGTVIMNDGAKITNHKRTSGYGPAVYMDGGNFKMNGGTISGCESRNYGGAIYLDGGSFEMNGGIIENNKTTSDASSYGGGAFYVRAAKLTINGGLIQKNSSNCGGAIYNTSYGTTIINGGVIKNNTTLGDTPNGAAIFHSCKHEAKASLRIGGNANIDVGNDIYLMSNTSATKYVEITSSIKNPLILTVEGESEGRVIADAAEGVVLTYNDMAKIGVSNSSYALKLEDNKIKLTQTSSGVTTFPVYLGYDANNGTNAPDGSSAEIVAGSSATFTISDRVPTRTGYNFLGWATDKDATSAEYISGGSITISSNTTLYAVWKKISTFETNEFTQPLTITGWTYGETANKPTAKAKYGTIKYTYSNTADGTYTEKVPTNAGTHYVKATVEETADYSGLESNAFEFVIEKKTLTNDNITDIADQTYTGGEIKPAIEVKDGDKTLVLDTDYTVTYDNNTDASDEAKVMVEIISNNYAGTLEKTFTILPKTINTAITQLTAPVKNGVPQTEIETDEYTATVVWSPGVTEKFVYNTVYTATITITPKTNYTVKGIAKNGYTVSGAETVTNEADSVTVKVVYPATENKNSNEFTQPLTITGWTYGETANKPTAKA
;
A
#
# COMPACT_ATOMS: atom_id res chain seq x y z
N MET A 1 35.13 32.87 -4.99
CA MET A 1 36.45 32.33 -5.42
C MET A 1 36.84 31.05 -4.63
N LYS A 2 35.89 30.17 -4.26
CA LYS A 2 36.13 28.90 -3.55
C LYS A 2 35.62 27.66 -4.27
N SER A 3 35.00 27.80 -5.44
CA SER A 3 34.41 26.66 -6.19
C SER A 3 35.29 26.08 -7.32
N LYS A 4 36.46 26.70 -7.60
CA LYS A 4 37.36 26.22 -8.66
C LYS A 4 38.52 25.32 -8.19
N LYS A 5 38.71 25.13 -6.88
CA LYS A 5 39.76 24.23 -6.35
C LYS A 5 39.26 22.79 -6.06
N LEU A 6 37.94 22.57 -6.02
CA LEU A 6 37.39 21.23 -5.80
C LEU A 6 37.33 20.40 -7.10
N LEU A 7 37.18 21.07 -8.25
CA LEU A 7 37.07 20.38 -9.56
C LEU A 7 38.44 19.86 -10.06
N SER A 8 39.54 20.43 -9.63
CA SER A 8 40.91 19.99 -10.03
C SER A 8 41.43 18.80 -9.22
N ILE A 9 40.87 18.51 -8.05
CA ILE A 9 41.24 17.32 -7.24
C ILE A 9 40.51 16.09 -7.71
N ILE A 10 39.28 16.23 -8.22
CA ILE A 10 38.49 15.12 -8.77
C ILE A 10 39.06 14.64 -10.11
N LEU A 11 39.65 15.54 -10.92
CA LEU A 11 40.25 15.16 -12.20
C LEU A 11 41.64 14.52 -12.04
N ALA A 12 42.38 14.75 -10.94
CA ALA A 12 43.68 14.15 -10.67
C ALA A 12 43.59 12.74 -10.06
N LEU A 13 42.44 12.35 -9.45
CA LEU A 13 42.23 10.99 -8.94
C LEU A 13 41.71 10.02 -10.01
N ALA A 14 41.17 10.54 -11.12
CA ALA A 14 40.68 9.72 -12.21
C ALA A 14 41.76 9.16 -13.16
N MET A 15 43.01 9.61 -13.04
CA MET A 15 44.11 9.19 -13.92
C MET A 15 45.09 8.16 -13.33
N MET A 16 44.84 7.59 -12.15
CA MET A 16 45.72 6.61 -11.51
C MET A 16 45.21 5.19 -11.40
N PHE A 17 44.07 4.85 -12.03
CA PHE A 17 43.53 3.48 -12.05
C PHE A 17 43.27 2.99 -13.47
N SER A 18 44.31 2.86 -14.26
CA SER A 18 44.25 2.08 -15.48
C SER A 18 45.25 0.95 -15.41
N VAL A 19 44.91 -0.13 -14.74
CA VAL A 19 45.25 -1.54 -15.03
C VAL A 19 44.77 -2.42 -13.86
N LEU A 20 43.49 -2.83 -13.90
CA LEU A 20 43.00 -4.05 -13.22
C LEU A 20 41.81 -4.57 -14.00
N PRO A 21 41.58 -5.89 -14.07
CA PRO A 21 40.51 -6.46 -14.90
C PRO A 21 39.13 -6.08 -14.33
N ALA A 22 38.16 -5.94 -15.24
CA ALA A 22 36.79 -5.54 -14.96
C ALA A 22 36.11 -6.44 -13.91
N SER A 23 36.24 -6.07 -12.65
CA SER A 23 35.23 -6.33 -11.65
C SER A 23 34.31 -5.10 -11.64
N THR A 24 33.04 -5.28 -11.84
CA THR A 24 31.99 -4.26 -11.73
C THR A 24 32.17 -3.51 -10.42
N VAL A 25 32.77 -2.32 -10.46
CA VAL A 25 32.72 -1.37 -9.36
C VAL A 25 31.29 -0.81 -9.40
N LEU A 26 30.42 -1.38 -8.59
CA LEU A 26 29.20 -0.71 -8.16
C LEU A 26 29.65 0.62 -7.50
N VAL A 27 29.50 1.71 -8.21
CA VAL A 27 29.57 3.04 -7.60
C VAL A 27 28.36 3.12 -6.69
N HIS A 28 28.53 2.82 -5.40
CA HIS A 28 27.54 3.16 -4.39
C HIS A 28 27.47 4.69 -4.39
N ALA A 29 26.32 5.23 -4.80
CA ALA A 29 26.01 6.61 -4.54
C ALA A 29 26.18 6.83 -3.02
N GLU A 30 26.90 7.89 -2.62
CA GLU A 30 27.01 8.24 -1.20
C GLU A 30 25.60 8.42 -0.63
N ALA A 31 25.35 7.85 0.56
CA ALA A 31 24.04 7.94 1.20
C ALA A 31 23.69 9.42 1.46
N ILE A 32 22.44 9.79 1.17
CA ILE A 32 21.90 11.11 1.50
C ILE A 32 21.87 11.26 3.02
N THR A 33 22.65 12.23 3.57
CA THR A 33 22.83 12.44 5.02
C THR A 33 22.52 13.86 5.47
N GLU A 34 21.92 14.69 4.61
CA GLU A 34 21.65 16.11 4.86
C GLU A 34 20.36 16.34 5.63
N THR A 35 20.24 17.49 6.33
CA THR A 35 18.96 17.92 6.90
C THR A 35 18.06 18.45 5.79
N ILE A 36 16.84 17.90 5.72
CA ILE A 36 15.81 18.26 4.72
C ILE A 36 14.78 19.17 5.38
N SER A 37 14.53 20.34 4.77
CA SER A 37 13.52 21.30 5.24
C SER A 37 12.56 21.79 4.16
N ALA A 38 12.69 21.26 2.94
CA ALA A 38 11.89 21.61 1.76
C ALA A 38 11.55 20.35 0.97
N ASP A 39 10.69 20.50 -0.04
CA ASP A 39 10.32 19.42 -0.94
C ASP A 39 11.55 18.80 -1.61
N THR A 40 11.60 17.49 -1.62
CA THR A 40 12.71 16.72 -2.19
C THR A 40 12.19 15.47 -2.89
N THR A 41 13.02 14.87 -3.73
CA THR A 41 12.70 13.63 -4.43
C THR A 41 13.82 12.63 -4.21
N TRP A 42 13.46 11.40 -3.84
CA TRP A 42 14.35 10.25 -3.80
C TRP A 42 13.98 9.32 -4.96
N ASN A 43 14.97 8.93 -5.72
CA ASN A 43 14.79 8.15 -6.94
C ASN A 43 15.19 6.69 -6.74
N ASP A 44 14.86 5.88 -7.72
CA ASP A 44 15.23 4.48 -7.76
C ASP A 44 16.75 4.29 -7.60
N GLY A 45 17.15 3.41 -6.68
CA GLY A 45 18.54 3.15 -6.36
C GLY A 45 19.19 4.12 -5.38
N ASP A 46 18.52 5.21 -4.97
CA ASP A 46 19.05 6.10 -3.93
C ASP A 46 19.21 5.36 -2.60
N THR A 47 20.21 5.80 -1.82
CA THR A 47 20.39 5.36 -0.43
C THR A 47 20.29 6.55 0.52
N VAL A 48 19.57 6.36 1.63
CA VAL A 48 19.30 7.41 2.62
C VAL A 48 19.66 6.91 4.00
N GLY A 49 20.35 7.74 4.78
CA GLY A 49 20.65 7.37 6.16
C GLY A 49 21.16 8.53 7.00
N GLY A 50 20.75 8.58 8.26
CA GLY A 50 21.16 9.64 9.18
C GLY A 50 20.52 11.00 8.88
N VAL A 51 19.39 11.05 8.20
CA VAL A 51 18.71 12.27 7.74
C VAL A 51 17.74 12.78 8.80
N THR A 52 17.76 14.09 9.07
CA THR A 52 16.71 14.78 9.82
C THR A 52 15.80 15.55 8.87
N ILE A 53 14.48 15.31 8.92
CA ILE A 53 13.50 16.02 8.09
C ILE A 53 12.66 16.93 8.98
N SER A 54 12.74 18.23 8.73
CA SER A 54 12.06 19.27 9.50
C SER A 54 10.81 19.85 8.79
N GLY A 55 10.53 19.42 7.56
CA GLY A 55 9.35 19.82 6.79
C GLY A 55 9.44 19.45 5.33
N GLY A 56 8.34 19.67 4.59
CA GLY A 56 8.26 19.45 3.15
C GLY A 56 7.69 18.10 2.74
N THR A 57 7.63 17.90 1.44
CA THR A 57 7.19 16.65 0.80
C THR A 57 8.40 15.89 0.28
N VAL A 58 8.50 14.62 0.63
CA VAL A 58 9.48 13.69 0.05
C VAL A 58 8.74 12.82 -0.95
N THR A 59 9.04 13.01 -2.22
CA THR A 59 8.52 12.16 -3.29
C THR A 59 9.46 10.98 -3.49
N ILE A 60 8.93 9.76 -3.36
CA ILE A 60 9.70 8.52 -3.46
C ILE A 60 9.33 7.84 -4.77
N ASN A 61 10.28 7.80 -5.71
CA ASN A 61 10.14 7.23 -7.03
C ASN A 61 10.99 5.96 -7.15
N GLY A 62 10.34 4.79 -7.12
CA GLY A 62 11.04 3.50 -7.18
C GLY A 62 11.58 3.05 -5.82
N ASP A 63 12.62 2.22 -5.84
CA ASP A 63 13.17 1.57 -4.65
C ASP A 63 14.32 2.38 -4.03
N VAL A 64 14.11 2.85 -2.82
CA VAL A 64 15.07 3.65 -2.04
C VAL A 64 15.58 2.86 -0.85
N GLY A 65 16.89 2.69 -0.73
CA GLY A 65 17.52 1.96 0.36
C GLY A 65 17.72 2.83 1.61
N ILE A 66 17.21 2.39 2.76
CA ILE A 66 17.41 3.10 4.04
C ILE A 66 18.48 2.42 4.86
N THR A 67 19.62 3.07 4.98
CA THR A 67 20.84 2.54 5.63
C THR A 67 20.98 2.96 7.10
N ALA A 68 20.33 4.07 7.52
CA ALA A 68 20.29 4.54 8.89
C ALA A 68 19.00 5.32 9.16
N GLU A 69 18.73 5.65 10.43
CA GLU A 69 17.49 6.26 10.90
C GLU A 69 17.18 7.60 10.22
N ILE A 70 15.96 7.74 9.73
CA ILE A 70 15.34 9.01 9.31
C ILE A 70 14.63 9.61 10.52
N THR A 71 15.00 10.80 10.95
CA THR A 71 14.38 11.50 12.09
C THR A 71 13.40 12.58 11.60
N ILE A 72 12.14 12.49 12.01
CA ILE A 72 11.09 13.47 11.68
C ILE A 72 10.93 14.45 12.86
N LYS A 73 11.11 15.75 12.58
CA LYS A 73 10.98 16.84 13.58
C LYS A 73 9.97 17.93 13.19
N GLY A 74 9.46 17.92 11.97
CA GLY A 74 8.47 18.87 11.45
C GLY A 74 7.31 18.18 10.76
N ASN A 75 6.55 18.91 9.95
CA ASN A 75 5.45 18.36 9.19
C ASN A 75 5.96 17.86 7.83
N VAL A 76 5.96 16.56 7.64
CA VAL A 76 6.56 15.86 6.51
C VAL A 76 5.52 14.99 5.83
N THR A 77 5.50 14.97 4.51
CA THR A 77 4.68 14.05 3.72
C THR A 77 5.57 13.15 2.87
N PHE A 78 5.38 11.84 2.95
CA PHE A 78 5.96 10.87 2.04
C PHE A 78 4.90 10.46 1.00
N THR A 79 5.28 10.50 -0.28
CA THR A 79 4.40 10.20 -1.42
C THR A 79 5.20 9.66 -2.61
N GLY A 80 4.57 9.36 -3.74
CA GLY A 80 5.24 9.02 -5.01
C GLY A 80 5.06 7.57 -5.47
N GLY A 81 4.53 6.69 -4.62
CA GLY A 81 4.29 5.28 -4.98
C GLY A 81 5.49 4.34 -4.85
N GLY A 82 6.67 4.86 -4.51
CA GLY A 82 7.89 4.08 -4.35
C GLY A 82 8.00 3.36 -3.00
N THR A 83 9.12 2.66 -2.82
CA THR A 83 9.40 1.82 -1.66
C THR A 83 10.61 2.31 -0.87
N LEU A 84 10.48 2.44 0.43
CA LEU A 84 11.57 2.62 1.37
C LEU A 84 11.99 1.24 1.90
N ASN A 85 13.10 0.73 1.40
CA ASN A 85 13.63 -0.60 1.74
C ASN A 85 14.57 -0.53 2.94
N ARG A 86 14.29 -1.30 3.99
CA ARG A 86 15.22 -1.42 5.12
C ARG A 86 16.50 -2.13 4.68
N MET A 87 17.65 -1.46 4.88
CA MET A 87 18.98 -2.00 4.58
C MET A 87 19.77 -2.39 5.84
N SER A 88 19.41 -1.84 7.00
CA SER A 88 20.13 -2.09 8.27
C SER A 88 19.35 -3.05 9.20
N PRO A 89 20.02 -4.06 9.79
CA PRO A 89 19.42 -4.95 10.79
C PRO A 89 19.30 -4.29 12.16
N SER A 90 19.78 -3.07 12.32
CA SER A 90 19.80 -2.34 13.59
C SER A 90 19.10 -0.98 13.48
N GLY A 91 18.62 -0.46 14.61
CA GLY A 91 17.98 0.85 14.73
C GLY A 91 16.58 0.93 14.09
N ASN A 92 15.95 2.08 14.26
CA ASN A 92 14.69 2.39 13.59
C ASN A 92 14.94 2.70 12.12
N LEU A 93 13.91 2.52 11.29
CA LEU A 93 13.97 3.06 9.93
C LEU A 93 13.54 4.53 9.94
N ILE A 94 12.43 4.84 10.62
CA ILE A 94 11.93 6.20 10.80
C ILE A 94 11.67 6.42 12.30
N LYS A 95 12.17 7.53 12.85
CA LYS A 95 11.86 8.01 14.19
C LYS A 95 11.06 9.30 14.11
N VAL A 96 9.87 9.34 14.72
CA VAL A 96 9.05 10.55 14.80
C VAL A 96 9.21 11.14 16.20
N GLU A 97 9.91 12.27 16.30
CA GLU A 97 10.14 12.97 17.56
C GLU A 97 9.12 14.08 17.80
N SER A 98 8.74 14.80 16.74
CA SER A 98 7.78 15.89 16.79
C SER A 98 7.18 16.19 15.42
N GLY A 99 6.20 17.09 15.33
CA GLY A 99 5.51 17.41 14.07
C GLY A 99 4.62 16.28 13.58
N SER A 100 4.56 16.09 12.27
CA SER A 100 3.75 15.03 11.66
C SER A 100 4.46 14.34 10.49
N LEU A 101 4.26 13.03 10.37
CA LEU A 101 4.60 12.24 9.19
C LEU A 101 3.32 11.76 8.52
N THR A 102 3.06 12.22 7.32
CA THR A 102 1.94 11.73 6.49
C THR A 102 2.46 10.75 5.45
N LEU A 103 1.85 9.57 5.38
CA LEU A 103 2.17 8.53 4.41
C LEU A 103 1.04 8.44 3.38
N ASN A 104 1.32 8.81 2.12
CA ASN A 104 0.40 8.74 1.00
C ASN A 104 0.98 7.86 -0.09
N ASN A 105 0.37 6.71 -0.36
CA ASN A 105 0.79 5.81 -1.44
C ASN A 105 2.33 5.58 -1.46
N VAL A 106 2.88 5.13 -0.35
CA VAL A 106 4.30 4.79 -0.19
C VAL A 106 4.41 3.47 0.56
N THR A 107 5.38 2.64 0.18
CA THR A 107 5.66 1.37 0.85
C THR A 107 6.89 1.52 1.74
N ILE A 108 6.81 1.04 2.98
CA ILE A 108 7.94 0.88 3.90
C ILE A 108 8.13 -0.63 4.07
N ASP A 109 9.19 -1.17 3.49
CA ASP A 109 9.41 -2.62 3.40
C ASP A 109 10.61 -3.13 4.19
N GLY A 110 10.41 -4.25 4.86
CA GLY A 110 11.43 -4.94 5.65
C GLY A 110 11.85 -6.30 5.11
N THR A 111 11.45 -6.69 3.90
CA THR A 111 11.58 -8.05 3.36
C THR A 111 12.98 -8.62 3.48
N ASN A 112 14.01 -7.84 3.21
CA ASN A 112 15.39 -8.31 3.06
C ASN A 112 16.19 -8.32 4.37
N VAL A 113 15.65 -7.75 5.47
CA VAL A 113 16.41 -7.53 6.69
C VAL A 113 15.62 -7.89 7.93
N THR A 114 16.17 -8.79 8.75
CA THR A 114 15.62 -9.10 10.07
C THR A 114 16.31 -8.24 11.13
N ILE A 115 15.53 -7.53 11.93
CA ILE A 115 16.02 -6.69 13.03
C ILE A 115 16.55 -7.60 14.15
N SER A 116 17.80 -7.41 14.53
CA SER A 116 18.50 -8.27 15.51
C SER A 116 18.95 -7.55 16.78
N ASP A 117 18.90 -6.22 16.81
CA ASP A 117 19.36 -5.41 17.92
C ASP A 117 18.21 -4.93 18.84
N SER A 118 18.32 -3.76 19.40
CA SER A 118 17.39 -3.02 20.28
C SER A 118 15.94 -3.55 20.39
N TRP A 119 15.42 -3.67 21.59
CA TRP A 119 14.05 -4.13 21.88
C TRP A 119 12.94 -3.26 21.27
N THR A 120 13.23 -2.00 20.93
CA THR A 120 12.27 -0.99 20.46
C THR A 120 12.47 -0.56 19.02
N ALA A 121 13.47 -1.09 18.31
CA ALA A 121 13.69 -0.73 16.90
C ALA A 121 12.52 -1.19 16.04
N ALA A 122 12.01 -0.30 15.18
CA ALA A 122 10.83 -0.52 14.35
C ALA A 122 10.99 0.13 12.96
N ALA A 123 10.04 -0.14 12.07
CA ALA A 123 9.92 0.65 10.84
C ALA A 123 9.60 2.11 11.19
N ILE A 124 8.60 2.30 12.06
CA ILE A 124 8.27 3.62 12.61
C ILE A 124 8.34 3.55 14.14
N ASN A 125 9.26 4.31 14.73
CA ASN A 125 9.37 4.51 16.17
C ASN A 125 8.82 5.90 16.53
N MET A 126 7.83 5.94 17.40
CA MET A 126 7.18 7.18 17.81
C MET A 126 7.51 7.53 19.26
N ALA A 127 8.37 8.51 19.45
CA ALA A 127 8.62 9.16 20.75
C ALA A 127 7.66 10.34 21.00
N GLY A 128 7.04 10.86 19.93
CA GLY A 128 6.09 11.99 19.97
C GLY A 128 5.48 12.23 18.60
N GLY A 129 4.92 13.42 18.38
CA GLY A 129 4.36 13.84 17.10
C GLY A 129 3.12 13.05 16.65
N THR A 130 2.83 13.12 15.36
CA THR A 130 1.69 12.45 14.74
C THR A 130 2.10 11.70 13.48
N VAL A 131 1.66 10.46 13.32
CA VAL A 131 1.72 9.73 12.05
C VAL A 131 0.32 9.62 11.47
N ILE A 132 0.17 9.92 10.18
CA ILE A 132 -1.07 9.79 9.43
C ILE A 132 -0.82 8.84 8.27
N MET A 133 -1.48 7.68 8.28
CA MET A 133 -1.38 6.69 7.22
C MET A 133 -2.67 6.69 6.42
N ASN A 134 -2.57 6.99 5.13
CA ASN A 134 -3.70 7.09 4.20
C ASN A 134 -3.71 5.92 3.21
N ASP A 135 -4.72 5.89 2.35
CA ASP A 135 -4.87 4.86 1.32
C ASP A 135 -3.62 4.74 0.43
N GLY A 136 -3.34 3.52 0.01
CA GLY A 136 -2.16 3.18 -0.78
C GLY A 136 -0.86 3.04 0.02
N ALA A 137 -0.77 3.61 1.23
CA ALA A 137 0.42 3.46 2.06
C ALA A 137 0.53 2.03 2.62
N LYS A 138 1.77 1.50 2.71
CA LYS A 138 2.02 0.15 3.21
C LYS A 138 3.21 0.13 4.17
N ILE A 139 3.10 -0.67 5.24
CA ILE A 139 4.22 -1.03 6.11
C ILE A 139 4.26 -2.56 6.13
N THR A 140 5.30 -3.15 5.54
CA THR A 140 5.27 -4.58 5.23
C THR A 140 6.54 -5.32 5.63
N ASN A 141 6.37 -6.61 5.97
CA ASN A 141 7.45 -7.60 6.06
C ASN A 141 8.56 -7.30 7.07
N HIS A 142 8.31 -6.41 8.04
CA HIS A 142 9.28 -6.14 9.08
C HIS A 142 9.35 -7.29 10.08
N LYS A 143 10.54 -7.89 10.22
CA LYS A 143 10.76 -9.05 11.10
C LYS A 143 11.83 -8.76 12.14
N ARG A 144 11.67 -9.37 13.32
CA ARG A 144 12.67 -9.26 14.37
C ARG A 144 12.78 -10.53 15.23
N THR A 145 13.99 -10.80 15.66
CA THR A 145 14.31 -12.00 16.45
C THR A 145 14.02 -11.85 17.95
N SER A 146 13.83 -10.61 18.43
CA SER A 146 13.48 -10.31 19.84
C SER A 146 12.81 -8.93 19.90
N GLY A 147 12.11 -8.61 20.99
CA GLY A 147 11.55 -7.27 21.23
C GLY A 147 10.12 -7.09 20.71
N TYR A 148 9.76 -5.85 20.33
CA TYR A 148 8.39 -5.36 20.25
C TYR A 148 8.09 -4.76 18.89
N GLY A 149 6.85 -4.87 18.40
CA GLY A 149 6.23 -4.16 17.27
C GLY A 149 7.15 -3.74 16.12
N PRO A 150 7.56 -4.64 15.23
CA PRO A 150 8.55 -4.32 14.21
C PRO A 150 8.07 -3.32 13.15
N ALA A 151 6.77 -3.20 12.94
CA ALA A 151 6.21 -2.16 12.07
C ALA A 151 6.12 -0.82 12.80
N VAL A 152 5.48 -0.79 13.98
CA VAL A 152 5.28 0.43 14.76
C VAL A 152 5.57 0.16 16.22
N TYR A 153 6.46 0.96 16.80
CA TYR A 153 6.68 1.06 18.24
C TYR A 153 6.30 2.46 18.71
N MET A 154 5.37 2.55 19.66
CA MET A 154 4.91 3.83 20.21
C MET A 154 5.22 3.94 21.69
N ASP A 155 6.01 4.93 22.06
CA ASP A 155 6.24 5.39 23.45
C ASP A 155 5.50 6.72 23.72
N GLY A 156 4.96 7.34 22.69
CA GLY A 156 4.19 8.59 22.73
C GLY A 156 3.57 8.92 21.39
N GLY A 157 2.99 10.13 21.31
CA GLY A 157 2.43 10.65 20.07
C GLY A 157 1.08 10.03 19.66
N ASN A 158 0.66 10.30 18.43
CA ASN A 158 -0.62 9.87 17.89
C ASN A 158 -0.43 9.22 16.52
N PHE A 159 -0.89 7.99 16.34
CA PHE A 159 -0.95 7.34 15.04
C PHE A 159 -2.39 7.29 14.55
N LYS A 160 -2.67 7.86 13.37
CA LYS A 160 -3.98 7.79 12.71
C LYS A 160 -3.88 6.98 11.43
N MET A 161 -4.56 5.85 11.40
CA MET A 161 -4.68 5.01 10.22
C MET A 161 -6.04 5.25 9.57
N ASN A 162 -6.07 6.08 8.53
CA ASN A 162 -7.29 6.35 7.76
C ASN A 162 -7.47 5.32 6.64
N GLY A 163 -6.39 4.69 6.20
CA GLY A 163 -6.35 3.69 5.15
C GLY A 163 -5.01 2.96 5.13
N GLY A 164 -4.69 2.32 4.02
CA GLY A 164 -3.43 1.60 3.81
C GLY A 164 -3.38 0.22 4.46
N THR A 165 -2.19 -0.39 4.49
CA THR A 165 -2.01 -1.78 4.94
C THR A 165 -0.77 -1.95 5.82
N ILE A 166 -0.92 -2.65 6.95
CA ILE A 166 0.21 -3.12 7.79
C ILE A 166 0.20 -4.65 7.77
N SER A 167 1.20 -5.27 7.14
CA SER A 167 1.13 -6.71 6.90
C SER A 167 2.48 -7.44 6.88
N GLY A 168 2.42 -8.76 7.08
CA GLY A 168 3.58 -9.64 6.95
C GLY A 168 4.66 -9.43 8.03
N CYS A 169 4.35 -8.69 9.09
CA CYS A 169 5.29 -8.38 10.14
C CYS A 169 5.37 -9.51 11.17
N GLU A 170 6.57 -9.69 11.74
CA GLU A 170 6.84 -10.78 12.67
C GLU A 170 7.70 -10.33 13.84
N SER A 171 7.23 -10.52 15.07
CA SER A 171 8.04 -10.33 16.26
C SER A 171 8.09 -11.62 17.09
N ARG A 172 9.15 -11.79 17.90
CA ARG A 172 9.19 -12.94 18.79
C ARG A 172 8.23 -12.77 19.98
N ASN A 173 8.11 -11.58 20.55
CA ASN A 173 7.50 -11.42 21.87
C ASN A 173 6.14 -10.71 21.83
N TYR A 174 6.10 -9.40 21.68
CA TYR A 174 4.90 -8.59 21.85
C TYR A 174 4.58 -7.77 20.62
N GLY A 175 3.31 -7.78 20.19
CA GLY A 175 2.85 -7.07 19.03
C GLY A 175 3.52 -7.55 17.74
N GLY A 176 2.92 -8.50 17.04
CA GLY A 176 3.46 -9.02 15.78
C GLY A 176 3.78 -7.93 14.77
N ALA A 177 2.98 -6.85 14.78
CA ALA A 177 3.24 -5.65 14.01
C ALA A 177 3.46 -4.42 14.90
N ILE A 178 2.59 -4.18 15.88
CA ILE A 178 2.44 -2.90 16.56
C ILE A 178 2.52 -3.09 18.08
N TYR A 179 3.38 -2.29 18.72
CA TYR A 179 3.51 -2.22 20.18
C TYR A 179 3.21 -0.81 20.68
N LEU A 180 2.25 -0.70 21.58
CA LEU A 180 1.77 0.56 22.13
C LEU A 180 2.12 0.67 23.62
N ASP A 181 3.13 1.47 23.96
CA ASP A 181 3.58 1.74 25.34
C ASP A 181 3.19 3.15 25.81
N GLY A 182 2.79 4.00 24.90
CA GLY A 182 2.33 5.36 25.17
C GLY A 182 1.55 5.96 24.00
N GLY A 183 0.91 7.10 24.20
CA GLY A 183 0.17 7.80 23.17
C GLY A 183 -1.16 7.16 22.75
N SER A 184 -1.57 7.40 21.51
CA SER A 184 -2.81 6.86 20.96
C SER A 184 -2.66 6.34 19.53
N PHE A 185 -3.26 5.19 19.26
CA PHE A 185 -3.45 4.65 17.92
C PHE A 185 -4.93 4.67 17.56
N GLU A 186 -5.31 5.32 16.47
CA GLU A 186 -6.67 5.43 15.99
C GLU A 186 -6.75 4.81 14.58
N MET A 187 -7.55 3.75 14.45
CA MET A 187 -7.83 3.09 13.17
C MET A 187 -9.22 3.48 12.68
N ASN A 188 -9.27 4.30 11.64
CA ASN A 188 -10.51 4.74 10.98
C ASN A 188 -10.81 3.93 9.72
N GLY A 189 -9.79 3.26 9.16
CA GLY A 189 -9.86 2.45 7.96
C GLY A 189 -8.59 1.62 7.77
N GLY A 190 -8.43 1.03 6.58
CA GLY A 190 -7.28 0.22 6.20
C GLY A 190 -7.31 -1.21 6.69
N ILE A 191 -6.20 -1.94 6.52
CA ILE A 191 -6.08 -3.37 6.77
C ILE A 191 -4.84 -3.67 7.60
N ILE A 192 -5.00 -4.47 8.67
CA ILE A 192 -3.88 -5.01 9.46
C ILE A 192 -3.97 -6.52 9.41
N GLU A 193 -3.06 -7.16 8.67
CA GLU A 193 -3.20 -8.58 8.40
C GLU A 193 -1.88 -9.35 8.29
N ASN A 194 -1.98 -10.68 8.46
CA ASN A 194 -0.85 -11.60 8.29
C ASN A 194 0.36 -11.27 9.18
N ASN A 195 0.12 -10.64 10.34
CA ASN A 195 1.16 -10.33 11.30
C ASN A 195 1.18 -11.38 12.43
N LYS A 196 2.34 -11.64 13.00
CA LYS A 196 2.43 -12.69 14.02
C LYS A 196 3.48 -12.45 15.08
N THR A 197 3.23 -13.01 16.28
CA THR A 197 4.28 -13.30 17.25
C THR A 197 4.65 -14.78 17.17
N THR A 198 5.94 -15.10 17.43
CA THR A 198 6.44 -16.47 17.27
C THR A 198 6.78 -17.16 18.58
N SER A 199 6.68 -16.48 19.72
CA SER A 199 6.90 -17.09 21.03
C SER A 199 5.72 -17.95 21.46
N ASP A 200 6.01 -19.10 22.03
CA ASP A 200 5.07 -20.02 22.67
C ASP A 200 4.74 -19.69 24.13
N ALA A 201 5.41 -18.70 24.71
CA ALA A 201 5.17 -18.30 26.09
C ALA A 201 3.83 -17.54 26.25
N SER A 202 3.03 -17.97 27.23
CA SER A 202 1.71 -17.39 27.53
C SER A 202 1.71 -15.94 28.01
N SER A 203 2.88 -15.35 28.19
CA SER A 203 3.03 -13.92 28.54
C SER A 203 3.22 -13.03 27.33
N TYR A 204 3.42 -13.60 26.15
CA TYR A 204 3.67 -12.88 24.90
C TYR A 204 2.45 -12.96 24.00
N GLY A 205 2.14 -11.88 23.29
CA GLY A 205 0.93 -11.88 22.50
C GLY A 205 0.68 -10.63 21.67
N GLY A 206 -0.52 -10.62 21.07
CA GLY A 206 -0.95 -9.58 20.16
C GLY A 206 -0.38 -9.78 18.76
N GLY A 207 -1.00 -10.63 17.94
CA GLY A 207 -0.54 -10.89 16.57
C GLY A 207 -0.46 -9.61 15.73
N ALA A 208 -1.41 -8.70 15.91
CA ALA A 208 -1.34 -7.35 15.37
C ALA A 208 -0.86 -6.34 16.43
N PHE A 209 -1.59 -6.19 17.53
CA PHE A 209 -1.37 -5.18 18.55
C PHE A 209 -1.02 -5.76 19.91
N TYR A 210 -0.04 -5.16 20.59
CA TYR A 210 0.15 -5.27 22.03
C TYR A 210 -0.08 -3.88 22.65
N VAL A 211 -1.08 -3.77 23.51
CA VAL A 211 -1.52 -2.49 24.11
C VAL A 211 -1.19 -2.50 25.60
N ARG A 212 -0.10 -1.79 26.02
CA ARG A 212 0.40 -1.80 27.40
C ARG A 212 -0.04 -0.59 28.20
N ALA A 213 0.28 0.62 27.75
CA ALA A 213 0.01 1.86 28.48
C ALA A 213 -0.51 2.98 27.55
N ALA A 214 -1.12 2.59 26.46
CA ALA A 214 -1.62 3.48 25.42
C ALA A 214 -3.12 3.32 25.20
N LYS A 215 -3.67 4.17 24.36
CA LYS A 215 -5.06 4.09 23.91
C LYS A 215 -5.11 3.57 22.45
N LEU A 216 -5.74 2.42 22.25
CA LEU A 216 -6.12 1.92 20.93
C LEU A 216 -7.60 2.21 20.69
N THR A 217 -7.94 2.89 19.59
CA THR A 217 -9.32 3.11 19.16
C THR A 217 -9.52 2.57 17.76
N ILE A 218 -10.49 1.69 17.57
CA ILE A 218 -10.87 1.11 16.28
C ILE A 218 -12.27 1.63 15.94
N ASN A 219 -12.35 2.52 14.95
CA ASN A 219 -13.59 3.09 14.43
C ASN A 219 -14.00 2.42 13.11
N GLY A 220 -13.05 1.79 12.40
CA GLY A 220 -13.27 1.16 11.10
C GLY A 220 -12.10 0.27 10.69
N GLY A 221 -12.12 -0.19 9.45
CA GLY A 221 -11.08 -1.04 8.88
C GLY A 221 -11.20 -2.53 9.19
N LEU A 222 -10.18 -3.29 8.84
CA LEU A 222 -10.17 -4.75 8.92
C LEU A 222 -8.90 -5.26 9.60
N ILE A 223 -9.05 -6.08 10.66
CA ILE A 223 -7.96 -6.76 11.36
C ILE A 223 -8.17 -8.26 11.19
N GLN A 224 -7.32 -8.91 10.38
CA GLN A 224 -7.52 -10.31 10.03
C GLN A 224 -6.22 -11.10 9.87
N LYS A 225 -6.34 -12.45 9.97
CA LYS A 225 -5.22 -13.37 9.69
C LYS A 225 -3.96 -13.07 10.50
N ASN A 226 -4.11 -12.42 11.65
CA ASN A 226 -3.01 -12.22 12.57
C ASN A 226 -2.96 -13.40 13.54
N SER A 227 -1.78 -13.74 14.05
CA SER A 227 -1.63 -14.91 14.92
C SER A 227 -0.64 -14.67 16.06
N SER A 228 -0.95 -15.23 17.21
CA SER A 228 -0.09 -15.17 18.38
C SER A 228 -0.50 -16.23 19.40
N ASN A 229 0.29 -16.45 20.46
CA ASN A 229 -0.10 -17.38 21.51
C ASN A 229 -1.27 -16.86 22.35
N CYS A 230 -1.35 -15.55 22.59
CA CYS A 230 -2.44 -14.89 23.29
C CYS A 230 -2.86 -13.62 22.54
N GLY A 231 -4.16 -13.42 22.31
CA GLY A 231 -4.66 -12.31 21.54
C GLY A 231 -4.23 -12.41 20.07
N GLY A 232 -4.84 -13.28 19.29
CA GLY A 232 -4.50 -13.48 17.88
C GLY A 232 -4.41 -12.16 17.12
N ALA A 233 -5.32 -11.22 17.40
CA ALA A 233 -5.21 -9.84 16.94
C ALA A 233 -4.63 -8.91 18.01
N ILE A 234 -5.24 -8.82 19.19
CA ILE A 234 -4.96 -7.77 20.18
C ILE A 234 -4.65 -8.41 21.54
N TYR A 235 -3.55 -8.01 22.17
CA TYR A 235 -3.25 -8.27 23.58
C TYR A 235 -3.36 -6.96 24.35
N ASN A 236 -4.37 -6.82 25.21
CA ASN A 236 -4.62 -5.63 26.02
C ASN A 236 -4.28 -5.86 27.48
N THR A 237 -3.33 -5.10 28.04
CA THR A 237 -2.77 -5.36 29.37
C THR A 237 -2.34 -4.10 30.13
N SER A 238 -1.95 -4.21 31.36
CA SER A 238 -1.40 -3.18 32.26
C SER A 238 -2.34 -1.95 32.38
N TYR A 239 -2.03 -0.88 31.68
CA TYR A 239 -2.82 0.38 31.63
C TYR A 239 -3.45 0.58 30.25
N GLY A 240 -3.38 -0.40 29.35
CA GLY A 240 -3.90 -0.30 27.99
C GLY A 240 -5.41 -0.06 27.97
N THR A 241 -5.83 0.86 27.14
CA THR A 241 -7.25 1.12 26.86
C THR A 241 -7.54 0.76 25.42
N THR A 242 -8.34 -0.26 25.20
CA THR A 242 -8.80 -0.65 23.85
C THR A 242 -10.28 -0.29 23.71
N ILE A 243 -10.62 0.49 22.70
CA ILE A 243 -11.99 0.93 22.38
C ILE A 243 -12.31 0.48 20.97
N ILE A 244 -13.40 -0.26 20.80
CA ILE A 244 -13.85 -0.75 19.50
C ILE A 244 -15.26 -0.20 19.25
N ASN A 245 -15.36 0.82 18.40
CA ASN A 245 -16.60 1.45 18.00
C ASN A 245 -17.15 0.91 16.68
N GLY A 246 -16.27 0.29 15.86
CA GLY A 246 -16.56 -0.20 14.52
C GLY A 246 -15.44 -1.08 14.00
N GLY A 247 -15.43 -1.29 12.68
CA GLY A 247 -14.46 -2.16 12.03
C GLY A 247 -14.78 -3.65 12.17
N VAL A 248 -13.97 -4.47 11.52
CA VAL A 248 -14.13 -5.94 11.49
C VAL A 248 -12.87 -6.62 12.01
N ILE A 249 -13.04 -7.50 13.00
CA ILE A 249 -11.95 -8.36 13.51
C ILE A 249 -12.35 -9.81 13.22
N LYS A 250 -11.63 -10.49 12.33
CA LYS A 250 -11.97 -11.85 11.90
C LYS A 250 -10.76 -12.68 11.48
N ASN A 251 -10.92 -14.00 11.48
CA ASN A 251 -9.90 -14.93 10.99
C ASN A 251 -8.52 -14.77 11.67
N ASN A 252 -8.48 -14.21 12.88
CA ASN A 252 -7.26 -14.19 13.68
C ASN A 252 -7.17 -15.49 14.49
N THR A 253 -5.97 -15.94 14.81
CA THR A 253 -5.77 -17.26 15.42
C THR A 253 -4.82 -17.22 16.60
N THR A 254 -5.03 -18.13 17.56
CA THR A 254 -4.05 -18.43 18.60
C THR A 254 -3.20 -19.62 18.18
N LEU A 255 -1.92 -19.65 18.62
CA LEU A 255 -0.92 -20.65 18.21
C LEU A 255 -0.92 -21.91 19.11
N GLY A 256 -1.83 -22.05 20.05
CA GLY A 256 -1.91 -23.19 20.98
C GLY A 256 -3.27 -23.87 20.96
N ASP A 257 -3.35 -25.04 21.60
CA ASP A 257 -4.58 -25.84 21.70
C ASP A 257 -5.63 -25.24 22.65
N THR A 258 -5.26 -24.22 23.42
CA THR A 258 -6.17 -23.52 24.34
C THR A 258 -6.66 -22.21 23.70
N PRO A 259 -7.96 -21.92 23.74
CA PRO A 259 -8.47 -20.63 23.27
C PRO A 259 -7.96 -19.51 24.18
N ASN A 260 -7.13 -18.64 23.65
CA ASN A 260 -6.51 -17.50 24.34
C ASN A 260 -6.87 -16.17 23.67
N GLY A 261 -8.14 -16.01 23.27
CA GLY A 261 -8.66 -14.80 22.62
C GLY A 261 -8.15 -14.63 21.20
N ALA A 262 -8.74 -15.34 20.25
CA ALA A 262 -8.35 -15.19 18.84
C ALA A 262 -8.53 -13.75 18.34
N ALA A 263 -9.55 -13.03 18.81
CA ALA A 263 -9.63 -11.58 18.61
C ALA A 263 -8.79 -10.84 19.65
N ILE A 264 -9.14 -10.98 20.93
CA ILE A 264 -8.60 -10.13 22.00
C ILE A 264 -8.28 -10.96 23.23
N PHE A 265 -7.08 -10.81 23.76
CA PHE A 265 -6.72 -11.27 25.10
C PHE A 265 -6.74 -10.07 26.06
N HIS A 266 -7.77 -10.00 26.92
CA HIS A 266 -7.89 -8.93 27.91
C HIS A 266 -7.31 -9.36 29.25
N SER A 267 -6.10 -8.93 29.50
CA SER A 267 -5.23 -9.41 30.57
C SER A 267 -5.40 -8.63 31.88
N CYS A 268 -5.35 -9.35 33.00
CA CYS A 268 -5.17 -8.78 34.33
C CYS A 268 -3.73 -8.96 34.88
N LYS A 269 -2.78 -9.41 34.06
CA LYS A 269 -1.36 -9.43 34.42
C LYS A 269 -0.89 -7.98 34.55
N HIS A 270 0.00 -7.73 35.54
CA HIS A 270 0.50 -6.38 35.85
C HIS A 270 -0.64 -5.42 36.23
N GLU A 271 -0.60 -4.74 37.25
CA GLU A 271 -1.50 -3.72 37.85
C GLU A 271 -3.03 -3.74 37.51
N ALA A 272 -3.48 -4.61 36.58
CA ALA A 272 -4.87 -4.92 36.25
C ALA A 272 -5.76 -3.69 35.89
N LYS A 273 -5.17 -2.58 35.43
CA LYS A 273 -5.89 -1.34 35.07
C LYS A 273 -6.32 -1.25 33.61
N ALA A 274 -5.94 -2.24 32.79
CA ALA A 274 -6.38 -2.29 31.39
C ALA A 274 -7.90 -2.30 31.26
N SER A 275 -8.45 -1.56 30.30
CA SER A 275 -9.87 -1.53 29.97
C SER A 275 -10.14 -1.97 28.54
N LEU A 276 -11.28 -2.61 28.32
CA LEU A 276 -11.78 -3.00 27.01
C LEU A 276 -13.21 -2.49 26.87
N ARG A 277 -13.45 -1.63 25.90
CA ARG A 277 -14.72 -0.95 25.65
C ARG A 277 -15.22 -1.30 24.26
N ILE A 278 -16.46 -1.76 24.17
CA ILE A 278 -17.07 -2.19 22.90
C ILE A 278 -18.44 -1.53 22.75
N GLY A 279 -18.73 -1.06 21.54
CA GLY A 279 -20.03 -0.48 21.22
C GLY A 279 -20.18 -0.18 19.73
N GLY A 280 -21.27 0.46 19.38
CA GLY A 280 -21.55 0.91 18.02
C GLY A 280 -21.63 -0.23 17.01
N ASN A 281 -20.86 -0.11 15.93
CA ASN A 281 -20.82 -1.07 14.83
C ASN A 281 -19.62 -2.04 14.92
N ALA A 282 -19.04 -2.25 16.11
CA ALA A 282 -17.98 -3.24 16.29
C ALA A 282 -18.43 -4.60 15.79
N ASN A 283 -17.65 -5.23 14.93
CA ASN A 283 -17.92 -6.56 14.37
C ASN A 283 -16.74 -7.48 14.64
N ILE A 284 -16.88 -8.32 15.66
CA ILE A 284 -15.91 -9.36 16.01
C ILE A 284 -16.56 -10.68 15.62
N ASP A 285 -16.01 -11.30 14.56
CA ASP A 285 -16.55 -12.54 14.01
C ASP A 285 -16.64 -13.64 15.09
N VAL A 286 -17.71 -14.42 15.08
CA VAL A 286 -17.98 -15.48 16.06
C VAL A 286 -16.89 -16.57 16.14
N GLY A 287 -16.07 -16.71 15.12
CA GLY A 287 -14.85 -17.53 15.14
C GLY A 287 -13.64 -16.88 15.85
N ASN A 288 -13.80 -15.63 16.35
CA ASN A 288 -12.76 -14.85 17.02
C ASN A 288 -13.24 -14.44 18.40
N ASP A 289 -12.84 -15.18 19.42
CA ASP A 289 -13.24 -14.94 20.81
C ASP A 289 -12.47 -13.81 21.48
N ILE A 290 -13.10 -13.25 22.53
CA ILE A 290 -12.46 -12.33 23.48
C ILE A 290 -12.19 -13.09 24.75
N TYR A 291 -10.93 -13.24 25.13
CA TYR A 291 -10.53 -13.88 26.40
C TYR A 291 -10.49 -12.89 27.54
N LEU A 292 -11.27 -13.13 28.57
CA LEU A 292 -11.35 -12.32 29.80
C LEU A 292 -10.57 -13.00 30.91
N MET A 293 -9.36 -12.49 31.16
CA MET A 293 -8.49 -13.04 32.19
C MET A 293 -9.02 -12.78 33.61
N SER A 294 -8.69 -13.66 34.55
CA SER A 294 -8.95 -13.52 35.98
C SER A 294 -7.71 -13.90 36.77
N ASN A 295 -7.47 -13.22 37.89
CA ASN A 295 -6.50 -13.62 38.88
C ASN A 295 -7.01 -13.29 40.30
N THR A 296 -6.23 -13.56 41.33
CA THR A 296 -6.61 -13.30 42.74
C THR A 296 -6.87 -11.83 43.06
N SER A 297 -6.41 -10.91 42.24
CA SER A 297 -6.48 -9.44 42.48
C SER A 297 -7.49 -8.76 41.60
N ALA A 298 -7.86 -9.30 40.43
CA ALA A 298 -8.76 -8.66 39.48
C ALA A 298 -9.40 -9.66 38.51
N THR A 299 -10.61 -9.33 38.09
CA THR A 299 -11.34 -9.99 37.02
C THR A 299 -11.57 -9.02 35.88
N LYS A 300 -11.43 -9.45 34.63
CA LYS A 300 -11.69 -8.61 33.46
C LYS A 300 -13.10 -8.80 32.93
N TYR A 301 -13.66 -7.72 32.40
CA TYR A 301 -14.96 -7.68 31.75
C TYR A 301 -14.88 -6.72 30.54
N VAL A 302 -15.89 -6.74 29.72
CA VAL A 302 -16.07 -5.78 28.61
C VAL A 302 -16.97 -4.66 29.08
N GLU A 303 -16.55 -3.42 28.91
CA GLU A 303 -17.43 -2.24 29.12
C GLU A 303 -18.19 -1.95 27.84
N ILE A 304 -19.52 -1.99 27.89
CA ILE A 304 -20.40 -1.75 26.75
C ILE A 304 -20.74 -0.27 26.67
N THR A 305 -20.34 0.40 25.59
CA THR A 305 -20.47 1.86 25.41
C THR A 305 -21.72 2.30 24.63
N SER A 306 -22.39 1.37 23.97
CA SER A 306 -23.68 1.54 23.29
C SER A 306 -24.25 0.17 22.95
N SER A 307 -25.53 0.07 22.59
CA SER A 307 -26.18 -1.19 22.23
C SER A 307 -25.36 -2.01 21.23
N ILE A 308 -25.20 -3.29 21.55
CA ILE A 308 -24.45 -4.27 20.76
C ILE A 308 -25.26 -4.61 19.50
N LYS A 309 -24.66 -4.44 18.32
CA LYS A 309 -25.32 -4.78 17.05
C LYS A 309 -24.93 -6.16 16.53
N ASN A 310 -23.70 -6.60 16.78
CA ASN A 310 -23.15 -7.87 16.29
C ASN A 310 -22.85 -8.81 17.46
N PRO A 311 -22.92 -10.14 17.26
CA PRO A 311 -22.58 -11.12 18.30
C PRO A 311 -21.15 -10.97 18.81
N LEU A 312 -20.94 -11.28 20.09
CA LEU A 312 -19.64 -11.34 20.75
C LEU A 312 -19.50 -12.70 21.45
N ILE A 313 -18.37 -13.36 21.27
CA ILE A 313 -18.04 -14.60 22.00
C ILE A 313 -16.98 -14.31 23.04
N LEU A 314 -17.28 -14.60 24.31
CA LEU A 314 -16.38 -14.40 25.44
C LEU A 314 -15.88 -15.76 25.96
N THR A 315 -14.57 -15.90 26.06
CA THR A 315 -13.91 -16.99 26.81
C THR A 315 -13.49 -16.43 28.16
N VAL A 316 -14.01 -17.00 29.25
CA VAL A 316 -13.87 -16.41 30.59
C VAL A 316 -12.97 -17.29 31.47
N GLU A 317 -11.90 -16.74 32.00
CA GLU A 317 -11.08 -17.41 33.01
C GLU A 317 -11.63 -17.14 34.42
N GLY A 318 -11.59 -18.14 35.30
CA GLY A 318 -12.10 -18.02 36.67
C GLY A 318 -13.60 -17.87 36.74
N GLU A 319 -14.30 -18.70 35.97
CA GLU A 319 -15.77 -18.74 35.94
C GLU A 319 -16.33 -19.09 37.30
N SER A 320 -17.31 -18.31 37.75
CA SER A 320 -18.02 -18.50 39.01
C SER A 320 -19.40 -17.83 38.93
N GLU A 321 -20.31 -18.29 39.82
CA GLU A 321 -21.62 -17.62 39.98
C GLU A 321 -21.46 -16.14 40.28
N GLY A 322 -22.20 -15.29 39.57
CA GLY A 322 -22.19 -13.84 39.73
C GLY A 322 -20.99 -13.10 39.11
N ARG A 323 -20.06 -13.81 38.44
CA ARG A 323 -18.94 -13.16 37.77
C ARG A 323 -19.44 -12.21 36.67
N VAL A 324 -19.06 -10.92 36.80
CA VAL A 324 -19.34 -9.90 35.77
C VAL A 324 -18.46 -10.16 34.55
N ILE A 325 -19.08 -10.27 33.38
CA ILE A 325 -18.39 -10.43 32.10
C ILE A 325 -18.61 -9.24 31.16
N ALA A 326 -19.72 -8.50 31.33
CA ALA A 326 -19.92 -7.22 30.70
C ALA A 326 -20.57 -6.22 31.67
N ASP A 327 -20.18 -4.95 31.60
CA ASP A 327 -20.69 -3.85 32.40
C ASP A 327 -21.10 -2.69 31.49
N ALA A 328 -22.07 -1.91 31.88
CA ALA A 328 -22.48 -0.72 31.13
C ALA A 328 -21.52 0.44 31.38
N ALA A 329 -21.20 1.18 30.32
CA ALA A 329 -20.56 2.49 30.46
C ALA A 329 -21.55 3.49 31.08
N GLU A 330 -21.03 4.60 31.61
CA GLU A 330 -21.84 5.65 32.15
C GLU A 330 -22.91 6.12 31.15
N GLY A 331 -24.17 6.19 31.59
CA GLY A 331 -25.31 6.57 30.75
C GLY A 331 -25.83 5.50 29.80
N VAL A 332 -25.24 4.29 29.76
CA VAL A 332 -25.71 3.17 29.00
C VAL A 332 -26.58 2.26 29.86
N VAL A 333 -27.70 1.81 29.29
CA VAL A 333 -28.57 0.81 29.92
C VAL A 333 -28.50 -0.46 29.08
N LEU A 334 -27.98 -1.54 29.66
CA LEU A 334 -27.94 -2.86 29.04
C LEU A 334 -29.34 -3.47 29.02
N THR A 335 -29.67 -4.09 27.92
CA THR A 335 -30.94 -4.76 27.68
C THR A 335 -30.75 -6.28 27.53
N TYR A 336 -31.82 -7.02 27.65
CA TYR A 336 -31.79 -8.45 27.29
C TYR A 336 -31.41 -8.69 25.84
N ASN A 337 -31.66 -7.74 24.93
CA ASN A 337 -31.23 -7.81 23.55
C ASN A 337 -29.70 -7.69 23.42
N ASP A 338 -29.05 -6.87 24.25
CA ASP A 338 -27.58 -6.82 24.32
C ASP A 338 -27.02 -8.13 24.88
N MET A 339 -27.62 -8.64 25.95
CA MET A 339 -27.21 -9.91 26.55
C MET A 339 -27.37 -11.09 25.56
N ALA A 340 -28.43 -11.14 24.76
CA ALA A 340 -28.68 -12.22 23.80
C ALA A 340 -27.62 -12.26 22.69
N LYS A 341 -26.87 -11.20 22.48
CA LYS A 341 -25.76 -11.14 21.51
C LYS A 341 -24.41 -11.53 22.10
N ILE A 342 -24.33 -11.75 23.42
CA ILE A 342 -23.13 -12.22 24.09
C ILE A 342 -23.23 -13.71 24.29
N GLY A 343 -22.27 -14.45 23.74
CA GLY A 343 -22.06 -15.88 24.00
C GLY A 343 -20.86 -16.11 24.92
N VAL A 344 -20.91 -17.18 25.73
CA VAL A 344 -19.77 -17.67 26.47
C VAL A 344 -19.35 -19.02 25.96
N SER A 345 -18.05 -19.29 25.94
CA SER A 345 -17.50 -20.55 25.39
C SER A 345 -17.80 -21.77 26.27
N ASN A 346 -18.00 -21.58 27.58
CA ASN A 346 -18.30 -22.66 28.50
C ASN A 346 -19.82 -22.83 28.71
N SER A 347 -20.37 -23.93 28.22
CA SER A 347 -21.79 -24.26 28.31
C SER A 347 -22.31 -24.57 29.74
N SER A 348 -21.42 -24.68 30.74
CA SER A 348 -21.81 -24.85 32.16
C SER A 348 -22.35 -23.58 32.79
N TYR A 349 -22.24 -22.45 32.08
CA TYR A 349 -22.73 -21.15 32.51
C TYR A 349 -23.70 -20.56 31.51
N ALA A 350 -24.77 -19.94 32.03
CA ALA A 350 -25.67 -19.07 31.32
C ALA A 350 -25.39 -17.61 31.68
N LEU A 351 -26.11 -16.68 31.04
CA LEU A 351 -25.99 -15.25 31.31
C LEU A 351 -27.19 -14.71 32.06
N LYS A 352 -26.94 -13.78 32.98
CA LYS A 352 -27.97 -13.05 33.74
C LYS A 352 -27.70 -11.55 33.63
N LEU A 353 -28.73 -10.78 33.33
CA LEU A 353 -28.67 -9.32 33.38
C LEU A 353 -29.17 -8.86 34.76
N GLU A 354 -28.30 -8.26 35.56
CA GLU A 354 -28.60 -7.80 36.90
C GLU A 354 -27.74 -6.58 37.23
N ASP A 355 -28.33 -5.54 37.84
CA ASP A 355 -27.66 -4.28 38.20
C ASP A 355 -26.95 -3.61 37.03
N ASN A 356 -27.56 -3.64 35.86
CA ASN A 356 -27.00 -3.12 34.60
C ASN A 356 -25.67 -3.79 34.17
N LYS A 357 -25.47 -5.05 34.60
CA LYS A 357 -24.28 -5.89 34.31
C LYS A 357 -24.73 -7.24 33.79
N ILE A 358 -23.96 -7.82 32.87
CA ILE A 358 -24.13 -9.19 32.41
C ILE A 358 -23.17 -10.06 33.21
N LYS A 359 -23.74 -11.01 33.96
CA LYS A 359 -23.05 -11.89 34.89
C LYS A 359 -23.19 -13.35 34.45
N LEU A 360 -22.22 -14.18 34.80
CA LEU A 360 -22.35 -15.63 34.72
C LEU A 360 -23.33 -16.14 35.78
N THR A 361 -24.16 -17.09 35.39
CA THR A 361 -24.98 -17.86 36.34
C THR A 361 -24.76 -19.33 36.09
N GLN A 362 -24.56 -20.11 37.15
CA GLN A 362 -24.26 -21.54 37.08
C GLN A 362 -25.53 -22.28 36.67
N THR A 363 -25.40 -23.14 35.64
CA THR A 363 -26.46 -24.04 35.26
C THR A 363 -26.51 -25.17 36.32
N SER A 364 -27.60 -25.28 37.06
CA SER A 364 -27.73 -26.20 38.19
C SER A 364 -27.45 -27.67 37.79
N SER A 365 -26.67 -28.36 38.62
CA SER A 365 -26.26 -29.74 38.37
C SER A 365 -27.44 -30.73 38.40
N GLY A 366 -27.67 -31.37 37.27
CA GLY A 366 -28.66 -32.48 37.12
C GLY A 366 -29.55 -32.38 35.88
N VAL A 367 -30.09 -31.23 35.64
CA VAL A 367 -30.75 -30.87 34.38
C VAL A 367 -30.33 -29.41 34.09
N THR A 368 -29.52 -29.21 33.10
CA THR A 368 -29.00 -27.88 32.75
C THR A 368 -30.15 -27.03 32.23
N THR A 369 -30.75 -26.20 33.10
CA THR A 369 -31.74 -25.22 32.68
C THR A 369 -31.09 -23.85 32.61
N PHE A 370 -31.50 -23.09 31.62
CA PHE A 370 -31.15 -21.68 31.48
C PHE A 370 -32.38 -20.87 31.10
N PRO A 371 -32.48 -19.62 31.60
CA PRO A 371 -33.61 -18.80 31.28
C PRO A 371 -33.60 -18.37 29.81
N VAL A 372 -34.72 -18.52 29.13
CA VAL A 372 -35.00 -17.87 27.86
C VAL A 372 -36.02 -16.77 28.07
N TYR A 373 -35.83 -15.66 27.40
CA TYR A 373 -36.66 -14.47 27.56
C TYR A 373 -37.45 -14.18 26.30
N LEU A 374 -38.71 -13.87 26.43
CA LEU A 374 -39.56 -13.28 25.41
C LEU A 374 -39.71 -11.79 25.77
N GLY A 375 -39.15 -10.92 24.94
CA GLY A 375 -39.25 -9.46 25.05
C GLY A 375 -40.24 -8.88 24.04
N TYR A 376 -40.64 -7.62 24.25
CA TYR A 376 -41.50 -6.89 23.33
C TYR A 376 -40.93 -5.51 23.06
N ASP A 377 -40.98 -5.08 21.82
CA ASP A 377 -40.62 -3.75 21.36
C ASP A 377 -41.81 -3.12 20.65
N ALA A 378 -42.20 -1.94 21.10
CA ALA A 378 -43.32 -1.21 20.48
C ALA A 378 -43.00 -0.68 19.07
N ASN A 379 -41.79 -0.86 18.56
CA ASN A 379 -41.35 -0.52 17.22
C ASN A 379 -41.84 0.88 16.75
N ASN A 380 -41.30 1.90 17.34
CA ASN A 380 -41.74 3.30 17.20
C ASN A 380 -43.11 3.65 17.77
N GLY A 381 -43.70 2.73 18.53
CA GLY A 381 -44.92 2.97 19.35
C GLY A 381 -44.53 3.20 20.81
N THR A 382 -45.53 3.17 21.69
CA THR A 382 -45.41 3.27 23.14
C THR A 382 -46.16 2.13 23.83
N ASN A 383 -45.96 1.93 25.13
CA ASN A 383 -46.63 0.94 25.95
C ASN A 383 -46.41 -0.53 25.50
N ALA A 384 -45.19 -0.90 25.10
CA ALA A 384 -44.85 -2.30 24.90
C ALA A 384 -45.18 -3.10 26.17
N PRO A 385 -45.64 -4.37 26.04
CA PRO A 385 -45.79 -5.27 27.16
C PRO A 385 -44.47 -5.55 27.89
N ASP A 386 -44.56 -5.92 29.16
CA ASP A 386 -43.42 -6.46 29.88
C ASP A 386 -43.06 -7.84 29.34
N GLY A 387 -41.77 -8.15 29.31
CA GLY A 387 -41.27 -9.48 28.87
C GLY A 387 -41.53 -10.55 29.90
N SER A 388 -41.44 -11.79 29.49
CA SER A 388 -41.54 -12.96 30.34
C SER A 388 -40.35 -13.92 30.16
N SER A 389 -40.12 -14.80 31.12
CA SER A 389 -39.03 -15.77 31.08
C SER A 389 -39.49 -17.18 31.46
N ALA A 390 -38.81 -18.16 30.93
CA ALA A 390 -38.98 -19.57 31.31
C ALA A 390 -37.63 -20.27 31.35
N GLU A 391 -37.47 -21.22 32.26
CA GLU A 391 -36.26 -22.04 32.30
C GLU A 391 -36.39 -23.19 31.28
N ILE A 392 -35.39 -23.39 30.43
CA ILE A 392 -35.33 -24.52 29.48
C ILE A 392 -34.07 -25.35 29.68
N VAL A 393 -34.14 -26.63 29.33
CA VAL A 393 -32.98 -27.53 29.26
C VAL A 393 -32.25 -27.28 27.96
N ALA A 394 -30.92 -27.46 27.96
CA ALA A 394 -30.09 -27.32 26.75
C ALA A 394 -30.67 -28.22 25.62
N GLY A 395 -30.88 -27.59 24.45
CA GLY A 395 -31.48 -28.24 23.27
C GLY A 395 -33.00 -28.36 23.31
N SER A 396 -33.71 -27.84 24.33
CA SER A 396 -35.17 -27.76 24.40
C SER A 396 -35.67 -26.33 24.11
N SER A 397 -36.97 -26.14 24.19
CA SER A 397 -37.64 -24.87 23.98
C SER A 397 -38.73 -24.63 25.02
N ALA A 398 -39.11 -23.42 25.26
CA ALA A 398 -40.24 -23.03 26.06
C ALA A 398 -41.32 -22.37 25.18
N THR A 399 -42.60 -22.67 25.49
CA THR A 399 -43.72 -22.00 24.86
C THR A 399 -44.23 -20.88 25.76
N PHE A 400 -44.28 -19.69 25.22
CA PHE A 400 -44.79 -18.49 25.88
C PHE A 400 -46.14 -18.11 25.30
N THR A 401 -47.05 -17.64 26.15
CA THR A 401 -48.25 -16.93 25.73
C THR A 401 -47.87 -15.48 25.44
N ILE A 402 -48.15 -15.02 24.25
CA ILE A 402 -47.92 -13.64 23.83
C ILE A 402 -48.85 -12.72 24.57
N SER A 403 -48.34 -11.62 25.10
CA SER A 403 -49.12 -10.66 25.89
C SER A 403 -50.35 -10.13 25.13
N ASP A 404 -51.48 -10.07 25.84
CA ASP A 404 -52.72 -9.46 25.32
C ASP A 404 -52.64 -7.92 25.31
N ARG A 405 -51.64 -7.35 26.00
CA ARG A 405 -51.43 -5.91 26.00
C ARG A 405 -50.95 -5.43 24.65
N VAL A 406 -51.75 -4.52 24.05
CA VAL A 406 -51.47 -3.94 22.75
C VAL A 406 -50.73 -2.65 22.89
N PRO A 407 -49.57 -2.45 22.24
CA PRO A 407 -48.88 -1.15 22.21
C PRO A 407 -49.70 -0.14 21.41
N THR A 408 -49.34 1.13 21.52
CA THR A 408 -50.01 2.24 20.82
C THR A 408 -49.05 3.03 19.98
N ARG A 409 -49.52 3.45 18.78
CA ARG A 409 -48.81 4.37 17.91
C ARG A 409 -49.78 5.30 17.22
N THR A 410 -49.60 6.62 17.42
CA THR A 410 -50.51 7.62 16.85
C THR A 410 -50.56 7.54 15.34
N GLY A 411 -51.76 7.43 14.75
CA GLY A 411 -51.94 7.32 13.31
C GLY A 411 -51.71 5.93 12.71
N TYR A 412 -51.57 4.90 13.55
CA TYR A 412 -51.37 3.53 13.11
C TYR A 412 -52.26 2.52 13.80
N ASN A 413 -52.67 1.48 13.10
CA ASN A 413 -53.31 0.31 13.67
C ASN A 413 -52.27 -0.75 13.96
N PHE A 414 -52.34 -1.36 15.12
CA PHE A 414 -51.52 -2.51 15.47
C PHE A 414 -52.07 -3.76 14.72
N LEU A 415 -51.16 -4.47 14.02
CA LEU A 415 -51.48 -5.68 13.29
C LEU A 415 -51.18 -6.96 14.07
N GLY A 416 -50.22 -6.89 14.99
CA GLY A 416 -49.68 -8.04 15.71
C GLY A 416 -48.17 -7.89 15.90
N TRP A 417 -47.49 -8.98 16.13
CA TRP A 417 -46.08 -9.06 16.47
C TRP A 417 -45.31 -9.82 15.39
N ALA A 418 -44.02 -9.51 15.22
CA ALA A 418 -43.11 -10.26 14.37
C ALA A 418 -41.74 -10.35 15.03
N THR A 419 -40.91 -11.30 14.63
CA THR A 419 -39.53 -11.43 15.07
C THR A 419 -38.60 -10.49 14.33
N ASP A 420 -38.99 -10.03 13.15
CA ASP A 420 -38.28 -9.01 12.39
C ASP A 420 -38.87 -7.61 12.69
N LYS A 421 -38.04 -6.66 13.08
CA LYS A 421 -38.46 -5.27 13.36
C LYS A 421 -39.00 -4.53 12.13
N ASP A 422 -38.61 -4.96 10.93
CA ASP A 422 -38.96 -4.35 9.66
C ASP A 422 -40.10 -5.11 8.95
N ALA A 423 -40.74 -6.08 9.67
CA ALA A 423 -41.86 -6.85 9.14
C ALA A 423 -43.06 -5.96 8.78
N THR A 424 -43.65 -6.18 7.61
CA THR A 424 -44.84 -5.49 7.12
C THR A 424 -46.13 -6.27 7.38
N SER A 425 -46.03 -7.53 7.83
CA SER A 425 -47.15 -8.39 8.26
C SER A 425 -46.85 -9.05 9.59
N ALA A 426 -47.86 -9.21 10.41
CA ALA A 426 -47.73 -9.88 11.70
C ALA A 426 -47.52 -11.39 11.52
N GLU A 427 -46.54 -11.94 12.24
CA GLU A 427 -46.30 -13.38 12.36
C GLU A 427 -47.13 -13.97 13.53
N TYR A 428 -47.35 -13.16 14.56
CA TYR A 428 -48.04 -13.56 15.79
C TYR A 428 -49.14 -12.58 16.17
N ILE A 429 -50.19 -13.07 16.78
CA ILE A 429 -51.29 -12.25 17.34
C ILE A 429 -51.15 -12.15 18.85
N SER A 430 -51.67 -11.07 19.45
CA SER A 430 -51.82 -10.94 20.91
C SER A 430 -52.65 -12.10 21.46
N GLY A 431 -52.27 -12.66 22.61
CA GLY A 431 -52.87 -13.85 23.20
C GLY A 431 -52.49 -15.17 22.51
N GLY A 432 -51.79 -15.14 21.39
CA GLY A 432 -51.22 -16.32 20.72
C GLY A 432 -50.08 -16.94 21.49
N SER A 433 -49.41 -17.90 20.87
CA SER A 433 -48.23 -18.54 21.47
C SER A 433 -47.02 -18.51 20.55
N ILE A 434 -45.82 -18.46 21.15
CA ILE A 434 -44.53 -18.62 20.47
C ILE A 434 -43.68 -19.62 21.25
N THR A 435 -43.00 -20.50 20.52
CA THR A 435 -42.04 -21.45 21.11
C THR A 435 -40.63 -20.99 20.74
N ILE A 436 -39.79 -20.72 21.75
CA ILE A 436 -38.43 -20.24 21.57
C ILE A 436 -37.43 -21.11 22.31
N SER A 437 -36.25 -21.28 21.73
CA SER A 437 -35.09 -21.95 22.33
C SER A 437 -33.95 -20.98 22.70
N SER A 438 -34.11 -19.70 22.38
CA SER A 438 -33.21 -18.62 22.71
C SER A 438 -33.98 -17.35 22.96
N ASN A 439 -33.33 -16.33 23.55
CA ASN A 439 -33.93 -15.03 23.78
C ASN A 439 -34.48 -14.46 22.47
N THR A 440 -35.75 -14.04 22.50
CA THR A 440 -36.46 -13.53 21.33
C THR A 440 -37.18 -12.24 21.68
N THR A 441 -37.11 -11.27 20.80
CA THR A 441 -37.85 -10.01 20.89
C THR A 441 -38.92 -9.99 19.81
N LEU A 442 -40.16 -9.71 20.20
CA LEU A 442 -41.26 -9.47 19.28
C LEU A 442 -41.42 -7.96 19.07
N TYR A 443 -41.41 -7.56 17.83
CA TYR A 443 -41.58 -6.17 17.39
C TYR A 443 -43.04 -5.96 16.95
N ALA A 444 -43.62 -4.83 17.38
CA ALA A 444 -44.95 -4.46 16.94
C ALA A 444 -44.96 -4.16 15.44
N VAL A 445 -45.91 -4.76 14.74
CA VAL A 445 -46.17 -4.49 13.32
C VAL A 445 -47.30 -3.51 13.19
N TRP A 446 -47.09 -2.45 12.45
CA TRP A 446 -47.98 -1.32 12.33
C TRP A 446 -48.51 -1.15 10.91
N LYS A 447 -49.81 -0.90 10.78
CA LYS A 447 -50.43 -0.42 9.55
C LYS A 447 -50.88 1.01 9.78
N LYS A 448 -50.43 1.94 8.95
CA LYS A 448 -50.88 3.32 9.04
C LYS A 448 -52.38 3.43 8.77
N ILE A 449 -53.07 4.22 9.57
CA ILE A 449 -54.50 4.52 9.37
C ILE A 449 -54.57 5.50 8.20
N SER A 450 -55.07 5.04 7.06
CA SER A 450 -55.32 5.89 5.90
C SER A 450 -56.74 6.41 5.96
N THR A 451 -56.90 7.69 6.21
CA THR A 451 -58.17 8.46 6.09
C THR A 451 -58.19 9.26 4.78
N PHE A 452 -57.27 9.00 3.90
CA PHE A 452 -57.00 9.83 2.73
C PHE A 452 -57.39 9.15 1.42
N GLU A 453 -57.44 9.94 0.34
CA GLU A 453 -57.54 9.44 -1.00
C GLU A 453 -56.34 8.52 -1.33
N THR A 454 -56.63 7.38 -1.96
CA THR A 454 -55.61 6.46 -2.41
C THR A 454 -54.84 7.09 -3.56
N ASN A 455 -53.51 7.20 -3.40
CA ASN A 455 -52.65 7.69 -4.45
C ASN A 455 -52.17 6.51 -5.35
N GLU A 456 -51.86 6.81 -6.60
CA GLU A 456 -51.40 5.84 -7.59
C GLU A 456 -50.46 6.50 -8.60
N PHE A 457 -49.56 5.72 -9.20
CA PHE A 457 -48.81 6.18 -10.33
C PHE A 457 -49.67 6.19 -11.59
N THR A 458 -49.89 7.38 -12.14
CA THR A 458 -50.60 7.57 -13.42
C THR A 458 -49.69 7.37 -14.62
N GLN A 459 -48.36 7.46 -14.40
CA GLN A 459 -47.33 7.05 -15.33
C GLN A 459 -46.26 6.28 -14.54
N PRO A 460 -45.89 5.06 -14.96
CA PRO A 460 -44.89 4.26 -14.27
C PRO A 460 -43.53 4.94 -14.32
N LEU A 461 -42.67 4.59 -13.34
CA LEU A 461 -41.29 5.02 -13.30
C LEU A 461 -40.53 4.43 -14.48
N THR A 462 -39.81 5.31 -15.17
CA THR A 462 -38.87 4.95 -16.25
C THR A 462 -37.63 5.82 -16.19
N ILE A 463 -36.53 5.27 -16.58
CA ILE A 463 -35.27 5.96 -16.81
C ILE A 463 -34.49 5.20 -17.90
N THR A 464 -33.75 5.91 -18.73
CA THR A 464 -32.77 5.31 -19.62
C THR A 464 -31.40 5.48 -19.03
N GLY A 465 -30.55 4.46 -19.17
CA GLY A 465 -29.13 4.56 -18.82
C GLY A 465 -28.40 5.59 -19.68
N TRP A 466 -27.16 5.87 -19.31
CA TRP A 466 -26.26 6.77 -20.04
C TRP A 466 -24.83 6.24 -19.96
N THR A 467 -23.89 6.86 -20.66
CA THR A 467 -22.48 6.51 -20.60
C THR A 467 -21.78 7.30 -19.49
N TYR A 468 -20.85 6.68 -18.79
CA TYR A 468 -20.03 7.34 -17.76
C TYR A 468 -19.43 8.65 -18.31
N GLY A 469 -19.56 9.73 -17.54
CA GLY A 469 -19.09 11.06 -17.89
C GLY A 469 -20.09 11.91 -18.68
N GLU A 470 -21.18 11.33 -19.15
CA GLU A 470 -22.28 12.08 -19.77
C GLU A 470 -23.21 12.68 -18.71
N THR A 471 -24.06 13.60 -19.13
CA THR A 471 -25.10 14.15 -18.27
C THR A 471 -26.10 13.05 -17.92
N ALA A 472 -26.33 12.86 -16.62
CA ALA A 472 -27.28 11.87 -16.14
C ALA A 472 -28.67 12.08 -16.69
N ASN A 473 -29.29 11.03 -17.19
CA ASN A 473 -30.68 11.03 -17.58
C ASN A 473 -31.60 11.18 -16.37
N LYS A 474 -32.69 11.89 -16.53
CA LYS A 474 -33.65 12.09 -15.43
C LYS A 474 -34.72 11.01 -15.49
N PRO A 475 -35.04 10.39 -14.35
CA PRO A 475 -36.17 9.49 -14.27
C PRO A 475 -37.48 10.25 -14.48
N THR A 476 -38.47 9.56 -15.00
CA THR A 476 -39.81 10.11 -15.19
C THR A 476 -40.85 9.19 -14.59
N ALA A 477 -41.80 9.77 -13.86
CA ALA A 477 -42.98 9.13 -13.35
C ALA A 477 -44.06 10.19 -13.16
N LYS A 478 -45.33 9.79 -13.05
CA LYS A 478 -46.40 10.71 -12.62
C LYS A 478 -47.25 10.01 -11.56
N ALA A 479 -47.60 10.73 -10.54
CA ALA A 479 -48.55 10.33 -9.53
C ALA A 479 -49.85 11.14 -9.67
N LYS A 480 -50.94 10.56 -9.18
CA LYS A 480 -52.22 11.23 -9.16
C LYS A 480 -52.19 12.47 -8.27
N TYR A 481 -51.52 12.37 -7.14
CA TYR A 481 -51.34 13.44 -6.17
C TYR A 481 -49.90 13.59 -5.75
N GLY A 482 -49.47 14.80 -5.37
CA GLY A 482 -48.18 15.08 -4.76
C GLY A 482 -47.00 15.19 -5.74
N THR A 483 -45.89 15.57 -5.21
CA THR A 483 -44.62 15.74 -5.96
C THR A 483 -43.77 14.49 -5.80
N ILE A 484 -43.26 13.97 -6.91
CA ILE A 484 -42.40 12.81 -6.92
C ILE A 484 -40.98 13.21 -6.56
N LYS A 485 -40.37 12.46 -5.63
CA LYS A 485 -38.92 12.44 -5.35
C LYS A 485 -38.32 11.19 -5.91
N TYR A 486 -37.08 11.27 -6.37
CA TYR A 486 -36.34 10.12 -6.88
C TYR A 486 -35.15 9.83 -5.96
N THR A 487 -34.97 8.57 -5.64
CA THR A 487 -33.84 8.10 -4.86
C THR A 487 -33.18 6.92 -5.54
N TYR A 488 -31.86 6.78 -5.36
CA TYR A 488 -31.02 5.84 -6.09
C TYR A 488 -30.27 4.92 -5.14
N SER A 489 -29.98 3.70 -5.61
CA SER A 489 -29.17 2.70 -4.92
C SER A 489 -28.32 1.91 -5.91
N ASN A 490 -27.26 1.28 -5.44
CA ASN A 490 -26.44 0.36 -6.23
C ASN A 490 -26.98 -1.09 -6.23
N THR A 491 -27.97 -1.40 -5.40
CA THR A 491 -28.64 -2.72 -5.34
C THR A 491 -30.14 -2.52 -5.18
N ALA A 492 -30.93 -3.47 -5.68
CA ALA A 492 -32.39 -3.39 -5.64
C ALA A 492 -32.94 -3.24 -4.21
N ASP A 493 -32.33 -3.96 -3.26
CA ASP A 493 -32.74 -3.96 -1.83
C ASP A 493 -31.84 -3.08 -0.96
N GLY A 494 -31.03 -2.21 -1.55
CA GLY A 494 -30.08 -1.36 -0.85
C GLY A 494 -30.70 -0.12 -0.21
N THR A 495 -29.85 0.67 0.44
CA THR A 495 -30.23 1.99 0.95
C THR A 495 -30.33 2.98 -0.22
N TYR A 496 -31.50 3.62 -0.36
CA TYR A 496 -31.76 4.61 -1.40
C TYR A 496 -31.46 6.02 -0.89
N THR A 497 -30.78 6.83 -1.73
CA THR A 497 -30.44 8.24 -1.44
C THR A 497 -30.80 9.12 -2.64
N GLU A 498 -30.93 10.44 -2.42
CA GLU A 498 -31.19 11.39 -3.52
C GLU A 498 -29.96 11.62 -4.43
N LYS A 499 -28.80 11.07 -4.06
CA LYS A 499 -27.57 11.22 -4.85
C LYS A 499 -27.64 10.37 -6.11
N VAL A 500 -27.65 11.05 -7.27
CA VAL A 500 -27.60 10.39 -8.57
C VAL A 500 -26.25 9.65 -8.71
N PRO A 501 -26.25 8.35 -9.09
CA PRO A 501 -25.03 7.61 -9.31
C PRO A 501 -24.23 8.18 -10.48
N THR A 502 -22.92 8.15 -10.36
CA THR A 502 -21.99 8.69 -11.36
C THR A 502 -21.06 7.64 -11.93
N ASN A 503 -20.90 6.50 -11.30
CA ASN A 503 -20.01 5.43 -11.77
C ASN A 503 -20.75 4.48 -12.72
N ALA A 504 -20.02 3.90 -13.65
CA ALA A 504 -20.54 2.85 -14.51
C ALA A 504 -20.95 1.60 -13.69
N GLY A 505 -21.99 0.94 -14.13
CA GLY A 505 -22.53 -0.25 -13.48
C GLY A 505 -24.07 -0.24 -13.46
N THR A 506 -24.63 -1.27 -12.84
CA THR A 506 -26.07 -1.39 -12.63
C THR A 506 -26.48 -0.60 -11.40
N HIS A 507 -27.51 0.20 -11.54
CA HIS A 507 -28.09 1.05 -10.52
C HIS A 507 -29.62 0.90 -10.50
N TYR A 508 -30.21 1.34 -9.42
CA TYR A 508 -31.64 1.25 -9.19
C TYR A 508 -32.19 2.62 -8.78
N VAL A 509 -33.37 2.95 -9.22
CA VAL A 509 -34.10 4.18 -8.85
C VAL A 509 -35.47 3.82 -8.34
N LYS A 510 -35.95 4.54 -7.33
CA LYS A 510 -37.33 4.54 -6.85
C LYS A 510 -37.92 5.93 -6.96
N ALA A 511 -39.22 5.96 -7.22
CA ALA A 511 -40.05 7.15 -7.16
C ALA A 511 -40.90 7.11 -5.92
N THR A 512 -40.88 8.16 -5.12
CA THR A 512 -41.65 8.28 -3.89
C THR A 512 -42.47 9.55 -3.89
N VAL A 513 -43.67 9.51 -3.33
CA VAL A 513 -44.49 10.66 -2.97
C VAL A 513 -44.70 10.63 -1.47
N GLU A 514 -44.34 11.70 -0.81
CA GLU A 514 -44.56 11.83 0.65
C GLU A 514 -46.06 11.90 0.93
N GLU A 515 -46.46 11.21 1.97
CA GLU A 515 -47.81 11.28 2.47
C GLU A 515 -48.11 12.67 3.04
N THR A 516 -49.35 13.10 2.87
CA THR A 516 -49.88 14.35 3.41
C THR A 516 -51.21 14.11 4.15
N ALA A 517 -51.85 15.16 4.62
CA ALA A 517 -53.17 15.07 5.22
C ALA A 517 -54.26 14.68 4.21
N ASP A 518 -54.02 14.86 2.91
CA ASP A 518 -55.04 14.73 1.86
C ASP A 518 -54.94 13.45 1.06
N TYR A 519 -53.76 12.81 0.99
CA TYR A 519 -53.52 11.59 0.21
C TYR A 519 -52.43 10.71 0.80
N SER A 520 -52.50 9.41 0.52
CA SER A 520 -51.51 8.43 0.96
C SER A 520 -50.14 8.60 0.25
N GLY A 521 -49.06 8.29 0.93
CA GLY A 521 -47.73 8.16 0.34
C GLY A 521 -47.71 7.08 -0.75
N LEU A 522 -46.75 7.17 -1.66
CA LEU A 522 -46.60 6.24 -2.77
C LEU A 522 -45.10 5.92 -2.95
N GLU A 523 -44.78 4.66 -3.16
CA GLU A 523 -43.43 4.20 -3.51
C GLU A 523 -43.51 3.22 -4.67
N SER A 524 -42.64 3.38 -5.64
CA SER A 524 -42.50 2.47 -6.78
C SER A 524 -41.66 1.25 -6.42
N ASN A 525 -41.80 0.18 -7.18
CA ASN A 525 -40.76 -0.83 -7.24
C ASN A 525 -39.43 -0.21 -7.69
N ALA A 526 -38.34 -0.83 -7.34
CA ALA A 526 -37.03 -0.49 -7.84
C ALA A 526 -36.99 -0.68 -9.37
N PHE A 527 -36.52 0.35 -10.09
CA PHE A 527 -36.35 0.30 -11.54
C PHE A 527 -34.84 0.26 -11.83
N GLU A 528 -34.41 -0.77 -12.54
CA GLU A 528 -33.01 -0.98 -12.90
C GLU A 528 -32.62 -0.13 -14.11
N PHE A 529 -31.43 0.43 -14.10
CA PHE A 529 -30.81 1.08 -15.23
C PHE A 529 -29.28 0.90 -15.17
N VAL A 530 -28.63 1.08 -16.32
CA VAL A 530 -27.20 0.88 -16.44
C VAL A 530 -26.53 2.19 -16.83
N ILE A 531 -25.46 2.52 -16.13
CA ILE A 531 -24.48 3.51 -16.60
C ILE A 531 -23.40 2.70 -17.30
N GLU A 532 -23.33 2.87 -18.63
CA GLU A 532 -22.38 2.15 -19.46
C GLU A 532 -20.97 2.68 -19.23
N LYS A 533 -19.97 1.81 -19.37
CA LYS A 533 -18.57 2.24 -19.36
C LYS A 533 -18.28 3.13 -20.56
N LYS A 534 -17.52 4.19 -20.35
CA LYS A 534 -17.04 5.02 -21.45
C LYS A 534 -15.92 4.29 -22.19
N THR A 535 -16.09 4.07 -23.48
CA THR A 535 -15.06 3.46 -24.32
C THR A 535 -14.00 4.51 -24.65
N LEU A 536 -12.75 4.18 -24.37
CA LEU A 536 -11.58 4.96 -24.75
C LEU A 536 -11.02 4.43 -26.08
N THR A 537 -10.35 5.30 -26.81
CA THR A 537 -9.70 5.01 -28.10
C THR A 537 -8.22 5.38 -28.03
N ASN A 538 -7.46 5.06 -29.06
CA ASN A 538 -6.04 5.37 -29.14
C ASN A 538 -5.72 6.87 -28.98
N ASP A 539 -6.68 7.74 -29.31
CA ASP A 539 -6.54 9.20 -29.14
C ASP A 539 -6.51 9.63 -27.66
N ASN A 540 -6.91 8.75 -26.76
CA ASN A 540 -6.83 8.99 -25.31
C ASN A 540 -5.43 8.79 -24.75
N ILE A 541 -4.50 8.19 -25.51
CA ILE A 541 -3.09 8.10 -25.15
C ILE A 541 -2.39 9.36 -25.67
N THR A 542 -1.68 10.08 -24.82
CA THR A 542 -0.86 11.23 -25.22
C THR A 542 0.21 10.81 -26.22
N ASP A 543 0.64 11.76 -27.07
CA ASP A 543 1.69 11.48 -28.04
C ASP A 543 3.00 11.12 -27.34
N ILE A 544 3.65 10.10 -27.87
CA ILE A 544 4.92 9.60 -27.35
C ILE A 544 6.03 10.21 -28.21
N ALA A 545 6.93 10.94 -27.58
CA ALA A 545 8.09 11.50 -28.29
C ALA A 545 9.01 10.37 -28.78
N ASP A 546 9.75 10.67 -29.86
CA ASP A 546 10.77 9.78 -30.36
C ASP A 546 11.76 9.41 -29.25
N GLN A 547 12.08 8.16 -29.16
CA GLN A 547 13.06 7.60 -28.24
C GLN A 547 14.37 7.32 -28.98
N THR A 548 15.45 7.09 -28.28
CA THR A 548 16.72 6.69 -28.89
C THR A 548 17.10 5.29 -28.37
N TYR A 549 17.61 4.45 -29.24
CA TYR A 549 18.07 3.12 -28.88
C TYR A 549 19.05 3.14 -27.71
N THR A 550 18.81 2.29 -26.70
CA THR A 550 19.59 2.25 -25.45
C THR A 550 20.37 0.94 -25.28
N GLY A 551 20.06 -0.08 -26.05
CA GLY A 551 20.58 -1.45 -25.89
C GLY A 551 19.68 -2.37 -25.06
N GLY A 552 18.56 -1.88 -24.56
CA GLY A 552 17.58 -2.64 -23.79
C GLY A 552 16.16 -2.18 -24.09
N GLU A 553 15.20 -2.74 -23.37
CA GLU A 553 13.78 -2.33 -23.52
C GLU A 553 13.58 -0.84 -23.22
N ILE A 554 12.85 -0.17 -24.09
CA ILE A 554 12.50 1.25 -23.98
C ILE A 554 11.02 1.35 -23.66
N LYS A 555 10.73 1.85 -22.47
CA LYS A 555 9.37 1.93 -21.90
C LYS A 555 9.03 3.39 -21.56
N PRO A 556 8.71 4.22 -22.60
CA PRO A 556 8.36 5.60 -22.34
C PRO A 556 7.12 5.70 -21.48
N ALA A 557 7.14 6.60 -20.50
CA ALA A 557 5.96 6.89 -19.71
C ALA A 557 4.85 7.45 -20.60
N ILE A 558 3.64 6.98 -20.38
CA ILE A 558 2.46 7.43 -21.10
C ILE A 558 1.41 7.99 -20.15
N GLU A 559 0.57 8.83 -20.64
CA GLU A 559 -0.65 9.25 -19.94
C GLU A 559 -1.87 8.86 -20.77
N VAL A 560 -2.88 8.31 -20.11
CA VAL A 560 -4.20 8.06 -20.69
C VAL A 560 -5.15 9.10 -20.14
N LYS A 561 -5.83 9.84 -21.03
CA LYS A 561 -6.70 10.97 -20.64
C LYS A 561 -8.10 10.85 -21.22
N ASP A 562 -9.06 11.25 -20.42
CA ASP A 562 -10.43 11.53 -20.85
C ASP A 562 -10.71 13.02 -20.63
N GLY A 563 -10.46 13.82 -21.66
CA GLY A 563 -10.44 15.28 -21.56
C GLY A 563 -9.36 15.73 -20.56
N ASP A 564 -9.77 16.48 -19.55
CA ASP A 564 -8.85 16.98 -18.51
C ASP A 564 -8.55 15.93 -17.42
N LYS A 565 -9.25 14.80 -17.41
CA LYS A 565 -9.05 13.74 -16.43
C LYS A 565 -7.95 12.80 -16.89
N THR A 566 -6.87 12.72 -16.12
CA THR A 566 -5.83 11.70 -16.30
C THR A 566 -6.21 10.42 -15.53
N LEU A 567 -6.10 9.28 -16.19
CA LEU A 567 -6.30 7.96 -15.60
C LEU A 567 -5.03 7.52 -14.88
N VAL A 568 -5.19 6.68 -13.87
CA VAL A 568 -4.10 6.24 -13.00
C VAL A 568 -3.63 4.85 -13.43
N LEU A 569 -2.33 4.72 -13.69
CA LEU A 569 -1.68 3.44 -13.99
C LEU A 569 -1.90 2.45 -12.83
N ASP A 570 -2.05 1.17 -13.14
CA ASP A 570 -2.33 0.04 -12.24
C ASP A 570 -3.64 0.13 -11.43
N THR A 571 -4.39 1.21 -11.63
CA THR A 571 -5.74 1.40 -11.05
C THR A 571 -6.80 1.45 -12.13
N ASP A 572 -6.59 2.26 -13.16
CA ASP A 572 -7.53 2.43 -14.26
C ASP A 572 -7.07 1.69 -15.52
N TYR A 573 -5.77 1.48 -15.69
CA TYR A 573 -5.21 0.77 -16.84
C TYR A 573 -3.88 0.11 -16.53
N THR A 574 -3.52 -0.89 -17.33
CA THR A 574 -2.19 -1.50 -17.36
C THR A 574 -1.50 -1.25 -18.69
N VAL A 575 -0.18 -1.34 -18.70
CA VAL A 575 0.65 -1.04 -19.88
C VAL A 575 1.58 -2.20 -20.20
N THR A 576 1.64 -2.56 -21.48
CA THR A 576 2.63 -3.47 -22.01
C THR A 576 3.27 -2.86 -23.26
N TYR A 577 4.46 -3.32 -23.62
CA TYR A 577 5.21 -2.82 -24.77
C TYR A 577 5.55 -3.97 -25.70
N ASP A 578 5.60 -3.66 -27.01
CA ASP A 578 5.99 -4.59 -28.03
C ASP A 578 6.93 -3.91 -29.02
N ASN A 579 7.87 -4.68 -29.61
CA ASN A 579 8.89 -4.17 -30.53
C ASN A 579 9.72 -2.99 -29.98
N ASN A 580 9.87 -2.93 -28.66
CA ASN A 580 10.41 -1.78 -27.94
C ASN A 580 11.90 -1.89 -27.60
N THR A 581 12.64 -2.73 -28.32
CA THR A 581 14.07 -2.98 -28.06
C THR A 581 14.96 -2.37 -29.14
N ASP A 582 14.60 -2.56 -30.42
CA ASP A 582 15.40 -2.17 -31.56
C ASP A 582 14.94 -0.84 -32.17
N ALA A 583 15.82 -0.15 -32.87
CA ALA A 583 15.48 1.05 -33.62
C ALA A 583 14.45 0.72 -34.72
N SER A 584 13.27 1.30 -34.59
CA SER A 584 12.11 1.02 -35.43
C SER A 584 11.07 2.13 -35.25
N ASP A 585 10.21 2.30 -36.22
CA ASP A 585 8.97 3.11 -36.14
C ASP A 585 7.73 2.26 -35.79
N GLU A 586 7.94 0.97 -35.52
CA GLU A 586 6.89 -0.01 -35.20
C GLU A 586 6.81 -0.35 -33.70
N ALA A 587 7.62 0.28 -32.85
CA ALA A 587 7.52 0.10 -31.41
C ALA A 587 6.13 0.51 -30.92
N LYS A 588 5.55 -0.28 -30.02
CA LYS A 588 4.17 -0.09 -29.55
C LYS A 588 4.07 -0.06 -28.06
N VAL A 589 3.18 0.75 -27.56
CA VAL A 589 2.58 0.63 -26.24
C VAL A 589 1.16 0.09 -26.40
N MET A 590 0.82 -0.89 -25.61
CA MET A 590 -0.52 -1.46 -25.50
C MET A 590 -1.06 -1.16 -24.10
N VAL A 591 -2.27 -0.65 -24.04
CA VAL A 591 -2.96 -0.25 -22.82
C VAL A 591 -4.24 -1.05 -22.68
N GLU A 592 -4.36 -1.79 -21.59
CA GLU A 592 -5.59 -2.48 -21.21
C GLU A 592 -6.29 -1.68 -20.12
N ILE A 593 -7.52 -1.31 -20.36
CA ILE A 593 -8.34 -0.57 -19.38
C ILE A 593 -8.94 -1.53 -18.39
N ILE A 594 -8.57 -1.39 -17.11
CA ILE A 594 -9.06 -2.19 -15.99
C ILE A 594 -10.05 -1.43 -15.09
N SER A 595 -10.30 -0.18 -15.39
CA SER A 595 -11.19 0.71 -14.64
C SER A 595 -12.64 0.20 -14.60
N ASN A 596 -13.31 0.48 -13.50
CA ASN A 596 -14.75 0.21 -13.40
C ASN A 596 -15.59 1.13 -14.31
N ASN A 597 -15.09 2.32 -14.63
CA ASN A 597 -15.82 3.37 -15.34
C ASN A 597 -15.47 3.45 -16.83
N TYR A 598 -14.38 2.86 -17.24
CA TYR A 598 -13.90 2.91 -18.61
C TYR A 598 -13.77 1.52 -19.20
N ALA A 599 -13.75 1.43 -20.52
CA ALA A 599 -13.51 0.21 -21.27
C ALA A 599 -12.63 0.51 -22.50
N GLY A 600 -11.95 -0.51 -23.00
CA GLY A 600 -11.16 -0.44 -24.22
C GLY A 600 -9.81 -1.14 -24.07
N THR A 601 -9.24 -1.42 -25.22
CA THR A 601 -7.84 -1.79 -25.40
C THR A 601 -7.27 -0.83 -26.39
N LEU A 602 -6.24 -0.09 -26.01
CA LEU A 602 -5.68 0.98 -26.82
C LEU A 602 -4.24 0.63 -27.20
N GLU A 603 -3.82 1.11 -28.33
CA GLU A 603 -2.42 1.00 -28.75
C GLU A 603 -1.91 2.32 -29.32
N LYS A 604 -0.63 2.59 -29.16
CA LYS A 604 0.03 3.71 -29.79
C LYS A 604 1.45 3.31 -30.20
N THR A 605 1.81 3.67 -31.41
CA THR A 605 3.17 3.48 -31.90
C THR A 605 4.06 4.62 -31.48
N PHE A 606 5.33 4.35 -31.35
CA PHE A 606 6.37 5.36 -31.16
C PHE A 606 7.66 4.94 -31.91
N THR A 607 8.46 5.92 -32.25
CA THR A 607 9.71 5.68 -32.95
C THR A 607 10.85 5.49 -31.99
N ILE A 608 11.65 4.47 -32.20
CA ILE A 608 12.97 4.30 -31.60
C ILE A 608 14.00 4.65 -32.67
N LEU A 609 14.60 5.80 -32.51
CA LEU A 609 15.64 6.28 -33.42
C LEU A 609 16.96 5.49 -33.19
N PRO A 610 17.71 5.19 -34.25
CA PRO A 610 19.03 4.63 -34.09
C PRO A 610 19.92 5.55 -33.26
N LYS A 611 20.71 4.97 -32.39
CA LYS A 611 21.70 5.69 -31.57
C LYS A 611 22.89 6.11 -32.42
N THR A 612 23.27 7.38 -32.30
CA THR A 612 24.50 7.86 -32.94
C THR A 612 25.72 7.13 -32.33
N ILE A 613 26.58 6.59 -33.19
CA ILE A 613 27.78 5.88 -32.77
C ILE A 613 28.74 6.81 -31.99
N ASN A 614 29.58 6.20 -31.17
CA ASN A 614 30.64 6.94 -30.49
C ASN A 614 31.62 7.54 -31.51
N THR A 615 31.87 8.81 -31.40
CA THR A 615 32.76 9.54 -32.29
C THR A 615 34.24 9.33 -32.00
N ALA A 616 34.59 8.74 -30.88
CA ALA A 616 35.96 8.38 -30.55
C ALA A 616 36.34 7.02 -31.17
N ILE A 617 37.15 7.02 -32.23
CA ILE A 617 37.65 5.80 -32.86
C ILE A 617 38.88 5.36 -32.09
N THR A 618 38.67 4.52 -31.07
CA THR A 618 39.76 4.12 -30.14
C THR A 618 40.51 2.86 -30.60
N GLN A 619 39.93 2.09 -31.51
CA GLN A 619 40.55 0.81 -31.98
C GLN A 619 41.47 0.98 -33.17
N LEU A 620 41.64 2.17 -33.74
CA LEU A 620 42.58 2.39 -34.82
C LEU A 620 43.98 2.60 -34.23
N THR A 621 44.89 1.75 -34.63
CA THR A 621 46.31 1.82 -34.24
C THR A 621 47.05 2.82 -35.12
N ALA A 622 47.74 3.78 -34.48
CA ALA A 622 48.59 4.74 -35.22
C ALA A 622 49.70 4.02 -36.01
N PRO A 623 50.02 4.50 -37.21
CA PRO A 623 51.10 3.90 -38.02
C PRO A 623 52.44 4.05 -37.34
N VAL A 624 53.06 2.91 -37.05
CA VAL A 624 54.47 2.87 -36.57
C VAL A 624 55.31 2.07 -37.55
N LYS A 625 56.57 2.45 -37.67
CA LYS A 625 57.49 1.74 -38.55
C LYS A 625 57.47 0.24 -38.28
N ASN A 626 57.43 -0.56 -39.34
CA ASN A 626 57.30 -2.01 -39.34
C ASN A 626 55.98 -2.56 -38.76
N GLY A 627 55.09 -1.69 -38.32
CA GLY A 627 53.73 -2.10 -37.93
C GLY A 627 52.95 -2.57 -39.14
N VAL A 628 52.08 -3.57 -38.93
CA VAL A 628 51.15 -4.07 -39.97
C VAL A 628 49.97 -3.09 -40.05
N PRO A 629 49.59 -2.65 -41.25
CA PRO A 629 48.44 -1.75 -41.38
C PRO A 629 47.16 -2.47 -40.97
N GLN A 630 46.40 -1.87 -40.09
CA GLN A 630 45.06 -2.33 -39.74
C GLN A 630 44.11 -1.99 -40.89
N THR A 631 43.31 -2.96 -41.35
CA THR A 631 42.40 -2.81 -42.49
C THR A 631 40.95 -2.84 -42.08
N GLU A 632 40.64 -3.25 -40.85
CA GLU A 632 39.30 -3.37 -40.32
C GLU A 632 39.24 -2.93 -38.87
N ILE A 633 38.11 -2.39 -38.48
CA ILE A 633 37.75 -2.09 -37.09
C ILE A 633 36.41 -2.74 -36.83
N GLU A 634 36.27 -3.38 -35.68
CA GLU A 634 35.00 -3.90 -35.21
C GLU A 634 34.74 -3.46 -33.79
N THR A 635 33.55 -2.91 -33.58
CA THR A 635 33.06 -2.44 -32.28
C THR A 635 31.65 -2.99 -32.06
N ASP A 636 31.09 -2.78 -30.91
CA ASP A 636 29.66 -3.08 -30.64
C ASP A 636 28.71 -2.22 -31.48
N GLU A 637 29.13 -1.03 -31.90
CA GLU A 637 28.30 -0.02 -32.55
C GLU A 637 28.45 -0.02 -34.10
N TYR A 638 29.64 -0.39 -34.62
CA TYR A 638 29.92 -0.34 -36.04
C TYR A 638 31.06 -1.29 -36.44
N THR A 639 31.11 -1.62 -37.71
CA THR A 639 32.32 -2.10 -38.38
C THR A 639 32.89 -1.02 -39.26
N ALA A 640 34.18 -1.04 -39.55
CA ALA A 640 34.78 -0.12 -40.50
C ALA A 640 35.91 -0.77 -41.29
N THR A 641 36.06 -0.34 -42.54
CA THR A 641 37.22 -0.65 -43.35
C THR A 641 38.22 0.53 -43.30
N VAL A 642 39.50 0.22 -43.30
CA VAL A 642 40.57 1.20 -43.24
C VAL A 642 41.48 1.05 -44.48
N VAL A 643 41.55 2.13 -45.24
CA VAL A 643 42.45 2.22 -46.42
C VAL A 643 43.54 3.25 -46.16
N TRP A 644 44.75 2.83 -46.28
CA TRP A 644 45.91 3.68 -46.04
C TRP A 644 46.45 4.35 -47.31
N SER A 645 46.82 5.62 -47.23
CA SER A 645 47.49 6.38 -48.26
C SER A 645 48.73 7.07 -47.70
N PRO A 646 49.91 6.87 -48.27
CA PRO A 646 50.24 5.95 -49.37
C PRO A 646 49.82 4.50 -49.08
N GLY A 647 49.48 3.72 -50.11
CA GLY A 647 49.08 2.34 -49.96
C GLY A 647 50.15 1.48 -49.29
N VAL A 648 49.76 0.67 -48.32
CA VAL A 648 50.66 -0.22 -47.55
C VAL A 648 50.07 -1.62 -47.58
N THR A 649 50.81 -2.58 -48.12
CA THR A 649 50.38 -3.98 -48.22
C THR A 649 50.95 -4.87 -47.12
N GLU A 650 52.16 -4.56 -46.61
CA GLU A 650 52.77 -5.39 -45.59
C GLU A 650 53.10 -4.59 -44.31
N LYS A 651 53.89 -3.53 -44.40
CA LYS A 651 54.36 -2.78 -43.22
C LYS A 651 54.55 -1.29 -43.50
N PHE A 652 54.25 -0.45 -42.53
CA PHE A 652 54.59 0.98 -42.62
C PHE A 652 56.08 1.22 -42.71
N VAL A 653 56.47 2.20 -43.54
CA VAL A 653 57.87 2.57 -43.75
C VAL A 653 58.27 3.82 -42.95
N TYR A 654 59.56 4.14 -42.90
CA TYR A 654 60.05 5.30 -42.20
C TYR A 654 59.64 6.63 -42.84
N ASN A 655 59.63 7.69 -42.04
CA ASN A 655 59.49 9.08 -42.43
C ASN A 655 58.36 9.33 -43.43
N THR A 656 57.27 8.68 -43.21
CA THR A 656 56.14 8.71 -44.11
C THR A 656 54.89 9.16 -43.36
N VAL A 657 54.24 10.20 -43.83
CA VAL A 657 52.93 10.63 -43.36
C VAL A 657 51.87 9.69 -43.96
N TYR A 658 51.13 9.03 -43.11
CA TYR A 658 50.05 8.16 -43.56
C TYR A 658 48.71 8.77 -43.26
N THR A 659 47.81 8.65 -44.20
CA THR A 659 46.39 8.98 -44.05
C THR A 659 45.59 7.70 -44.04
N ALA A 660 44.84 7.45 -43.00
CA ALA A 660 43.82 6.41 -42.99
C ALA A 660 42.48 7.01 -43.46
N THR A 661 41.92 6.38 -44.50
CA THR A 661 40.49 6.62 -44.84
C THR A 661 39.69 5.49 -44.24
N ILE A 662 38.88 5.82 -43.29
CA ILE A 662 38.01 4.91 -42.56
C ILE A 662 36.63 4.99 -43.17
N THR A 663 36.04 3.86 -43.58
CA THR A 663 34.66 3.80 -44.02
C THR A 663 33.87 3.03 -42.99
N ILE A 664 33.01 3.69 -42.26
CA ILE A 664 32.21 3.17 -41.15
C ILE A 664 30.92 2.57 -41.69
N THR A 665 30.57 1.38 -41.23
CA THR A 665 29.28 0.76 -41.47
C THR A 665 28.60 0.57 -40.06
N PRO A 666 27.66 1.42 -39.70
CA PRO A 666 26.93 1.21 -38.45
C PRO A 666 26.24 -0.14 -38.43
N LYS A 667 26.26 -0.79 -37.28
CA LYS A 667 25.48 -2.00 -37.03
C LYS A 667 23.99 -1.65 -36.87
N THR A 668 23.15 -2.64 -36.87
CA THR A 668 21.72 -2.50 -36.60
C THR A 668 21.53 -1.63 -35.32
N ASN A 669 20.57 -0.74 -35.32
CA ASN A 669 20.25 0.19 -34.22
C ASN A 669 21.23 1.37 -34.04
N TYR A 670 22.23 1.51 -34.90
CA TYR A 670 23.18 2.60 -34.82
C TYR A 670 23.20 3.44 -36.11
N THR A 671 23.63 4.67 -36.00
CA THR A 671 23.70 5.63 -37.10
C THR A 671 24.90 6.57 -36.97
N VAL A 672 25.31 7.17 -38.08
CA VAL A 672 26.24 8.30 -38.08
C VAL A 672 25.51 9.65 -38.10
N LYS A 673 24.19 9.64 -38.23
CA LYS A 673 23.37 10.85 -38.24
C LYS A 673 23.52 11.60 -36.90
N GLY A 674 23.71 12.92 -36.97
CA GLY A 674 23.96 13.77 -35.82
C GLY A 674 25.43 14.00 -35.51
N ILE A 675 26.36 13.34 -36.23
CA ILE A 675 27.80 13.60 -36.07
C ILE A 675 28.17 14.89 -36.86
N ALA A 676 28.72 15.84 -36.14
CA ALA A 676 29.13 17.10 -36.72
C ALA A 676 30.30 16.95 -37.73
N LYS A 677 30.48 17.92 -38.61
CA LYS A 677 31.70 18.05 -39.43
C LYS A 677 32.93 18.08 -38.50
N ASN A 678 33.93 17.25 -38.80
CA ASN A 678 35.13 17.05 -37.99
C ASN A 678 34.83 16.62 -36.53
N GLY A 679 33.73 15.88 -36.33
CA GLY A 679 33.25 15.41 -35.03
C GLY A 679 33.92 14.16 -34.50
N TYR A 680 34.62 13.39 -35.35
CA TYR A 680 35.34 12.21 -34.92
C TYR A 680 36.67 12.56 -34.26
N THR A 681 37.10 11.71 -33.33
CA THR A 681 38.43 11.83 -32.70
C THR A 681 39.18 10.50 -32.80
N VAL A 682 40.46 10.57 -33.05
CA VAL A 682 41.37 9.42 -33.18
C VAL A 682 42.63 9.73 -32.40
N SER A 683 43.07 8.84 -31.53
CA SER A 683 44.29 9.03 -30.73
C SER A 683 45.52 9.00 -31.59
N GLY A 684 46.46 9.94 -31.34
CA GLY A 684 47.73 10.06 -32.05
C GLY A 684 47.62 10.65 -33.45
N ALA A 685 46.45 11.04 -33.91
CA ALA A 685 46.27 11.73 -35.18
C ALA A 685 46.72 13.18 -35.13
N GLU A 686 47.30 13.68 -36.22
CA GLU A 686 47.58 15.10 -36.42
C GLU A 686 46.31 15.86 -36.81
N THR A 687 45.52 15.30 -37.72
CA THR A 687 44.22 15.83 -38.10
C THR A 687 43.19 14.69 -38.32
N VAL A 688 41.96 14.96 -37.95
CA VAL A 688 40.80 14.07 -38.24
C VAL A 688 39.74 14.95 -38.92
N THR A 689 39.29 14.50 -40.10
CA THR A 689 38.29 15.23 -40.88
C THR A 689 37.16 14.32 -41.37
N ASN A 690 35.96 14.80 -41.29
CA ASN A 690 34.74 14.20 -41.88
C ASN A 690 33.78 15.32 -42.22
N GLU A 691 32.90 15.11 -43.20
CA GLU A 691 31.71 15.94 -43.38
C GLU A 691 30.66 15.52 -42.32
N ALA A 692 29.67 16.42 -42.12
CA ALA A 692 28.55 16.10 -41.21
C ALA A 692 27.82 14.82 -41.69
N ASP A 693 27.41 13.98 -40.75
CA ASP A 693 26.69 12.72 -41.02
C ASP A 693 27.42 11.75 -41.96
N SER A 694 28.73 11.88 -42.09
CA SER A 694 29.52 11.06 -43.00
C SER A 694 29.98 9.75 -42.39
N VAL A 695 29.83 8.69 -43.14
CA VAL A 695 30.46 7.37 -42.85
C VAL A 695 31.96 7.34 -43.14
N THR A 696 32.50 8.40 -43.78
CA THR A 696 33.91 8.43 -44.18
C THR A 696 34.68 9.43 -43.30
N VAL A 697 35.74 8.93 -42.68
CA VAL A 697 36.61 9.71 -41.83
C VAL A 697 38.03 9.62 -42.39
N LYS A 698 38.71 10.76 -42.57
CA LYS A 698 40.11 10.84 -42.92
C LYS A 698 40.93 11.23 -41.71
N VAL A 699 41.93 10.41 -41.43
CA VAL A 699 42.82 10.55 -40.28
C VAL A 699 44.25 10.68 -40.79
N VAL A 700 44.84 11.84 -40.59
CA VAL A 700 46.27 12.06 -40.92
C VAL A 700 47.12 11.87 -39.68
N TYR A 701 48.11 11.07 -39.78
CA TYR A 701 49.06 10.85 -38.70
C TYR A 701 50.38 11.57 -38.93
N PRO A 702 51.10 11.92 -37.89
CA PRO A 702 52.47 12.38 -37.99
C PRO A 702 53.35 11.37 -38.77
N ALA A 703 54.40 11.87 -39.39
CA ALA A 703 55.32 10.95 -40.08
C ALA A 703 55.86 9.89 -39.10
N THR A 704 55.86 8.63 -39.59
CA THR A 704 56.51 7.56 -38.85
C THR A 704 57.97 7.89 -38.54
N GLU A 705 58.50 7.29 -37.49
CA GLU A 705 59.87 7.56 -37.03
C GLU A 705 60.85 7.79 -38.19
N ASN A 706 61.68 8.79 -38.05
CA ASN A 706 62.81 8.98 -38.95
C ASN A 706 63.80 7.81 -38.86
N LYS A 707 64.34 7.42 -39.98
CA LYS A 707 65.51 6.54 -39.95
C LYS A 707 66.58 7.29 -39.19
N ASN A 708 66.90 6.83 -38.00
CA ASN A 708 68.03 7.42 -37.27
C ASN A 708 69.21 7.38 -38.21
N SER A 709 69.67 8.53 -38.66
CA SER A 709 71.00 8.66 -39.25
C SER A 709 71.96 8.25 -38.16
N ASN A 710 72.68 7.17 -38.38
CA ASN A 710 73.83 6.92 -37.51
C ASN A 710 74.78 8.10 -37.64
N GLU A 711 74.76 8.97 -36.71
CA GLU A 711 75.74 10.01 -36.57
C GLU A 711 76.82 9.51 -35.61
N PHE A 712 78.09 9.78 -35.95
CA PHE A 712 79.12 9.52 -34.99
C PHE A 712 78.89 10.42 -33.78
N THR A 713 78.63 9.87 -32.62
CA THR A 713 78.49 10.60 -31.34
C THR A 713 79.82 11.20 -30.86
N GLN A 714 80.89 10.70 -31.43
CA GLN A 714 82.19 11.29 -31.28
C GLN A 714 82.84 11.35 -32.68
N PRO A 715 83.39 12.51 -33.04
CA PRO A 715 84.13 12.64 -34.30
C PRO A 715 85.32 11.67 -34.33
N LEU A 716 85.59 11.19 -35.57
CA LEU A 716 86.78 10.39 -35.79
C LEU A 716 88.02 11.17 -35.31
N THR A 717 88.69 10.64 -34.34
CA THR A 717 89.96 11.20 -33.82
C THR A 717 91.05 10.17 -33.95
N ILE A 718 92.20 10.65 -34.31
CA ILE A 718 93.46 9.92 -34.26
C ILE A 718 94.56 10.83 -33.76
N THR A 719 95.24 10.40 -32.78
CA THR A 719 96.44 11.12 -32.36
C THR A 719 97.65 10.68 -33.20
N GLY A 720 98.40 11.63 -33.67
CA GLY A 720 99.65 11.35 -34.36
C GLY A 720 100.58 10.52 -33.47
N TRP A 721 101.50 9.78 -34.09
CA TRP A 721 102.54 9.03 -33.38
C TRP A 721 103.88 9.34 -34.02
N THR A 722 104.95 9.07 -33.32
CA THR A 722 106.31 9.32 -33.77
C THR A 722 106.77 8.15 -34.65
N TYR A 723 107.69 8.42 -35.65
CA TYR A 723 108.28 7.42 -36.51
C TYR A 723 108.93 6.31 -35.69
N GLY A 724 108.57 5.07 -35.93
CA GLY A 724 109.06 3.89 -35.24
C GLY A 724 108.17 3.41 -34.07
N GLU A 725 107.09 4.11 -33.70
CA GLU A 725 106.07 3.66 -32.73
C GLU A 725 104.91 2.92 -33.44
N THR A 726 104.17 2.14 -32.65
CA THR A 726 102.94 1.49 -33.11
C THR A 726 101.90 2.54 -33.48
N ALA A 727 101.40 2.43 -34.70
CA ALA A 727 100.36 3.37 -35.15
C ALA A 727 99.14 3.41 -34.23
N ASN A 728 98.72 4.61 -33.86
CA ASN A 728 97.50 4.81 -33.08
C ASN A 728 96.24 4.42 -33.92
N LYS A 729 95.34 3.70 -33.30
CA LYS A 729 94.10 3.37 -33.93
C LYS A 729 93.09 4.52 -33.87
N PRO A 730 92.46 4.86 -34.97
CA PRO A 730 91.41 5.85 -34.92
C PRO A 730 90.25 5.30 -34.07
N THR A 731 89.58 6.21 -33.34
CA THR A 731 88.41 5.92 -32.53
C THR A 731 87.27 6.81 -32.99
N ALA A 732 86.12 6.19 -33.15
CA ALA A 732 84.83 6.86 -33.34
C ALA A 732 83.74 6.07 -32.62
N LYS A 733 82.69 6.72 -32.23
CA LYS A 733 81.54 6.07 -31.63
C LYS A 733 80.30 6.43 -32.48
N ALA A 734 79.60 5.46 -32.92
CA ALA A 734 78.31 5.61 -33.66
C ALA A 734 77.11 5.75 -32.68
#